data_594071063625c94552b1707189ddbf8c
#
_entry.id   594071063625c94552b1707189ddbf8c
#
_cell.length_a   1.000
_cell.length_b   1.000
_cell.length_c   1.000
_cell.angle_alpha   90.00
_cell.angle_beta   90.00
_cell.angle_gamma   90.00
#
_symmetry.space_group_name_H-M   'P 1'
#
loop_
_entity.id
_entity.type
_entity.pdbx_description
1 polymer ?
#
loop_
_entity_poly.entity_id
_entity_poly.type
_entity_poly.pdbx_seq_one_letter_code
_entity_poly.pdbx_strand_id
1 'polypeptide(L)'
;MKLDNLAIGKSAVIVSVGGTGALRQHFLDMGLIQGVEVTMVKYAPMGDPIEIKIHDYELTLRKEDAQKIEIKEVIKKEELKNENIIFKNKNHPGYGESSYDKINNHQIYHESDLLTFALVGNQNCGKTTLFNQLTGSNQHVGNFPGVTVDRKDGVIKGYKNTLITDLPGIYSMSPYSSEEIVTRNFLLKEKPNAIINIVDATNIERNLYLTMQLLELNMPMVVALNMMDEMLGNGGTVLINELEAHLGVPVVPISAAKGEGIDELVSHVLHVAYYQEKPQFLQLLDNQALDRCLNAIEHLIEDHAKNAKIPLRFAASKLAEDDSLLLEQLDLSQNEKEILEHIRKQLEEESSLDCSAAIASDRFHSIINICRQTVKKPHESKERLRSQKIDQFLTGKYTGIPAFIGIMGIVFFLTFNIIGSFLQGILENGVSIVTNYVDTLLTQAQINVALHSLIIDGIFNGVGTVLSFLPIIVTLFFFLSILEDSGYMARVAFIMDKLLRKIGLSGRSIVPMLIGFGCTVPGVMASRTLSSRRDRQMTIILTPFMSCSAKLPIYAFFTSVFFPGKGALVMIFLYIFGILTGIIFALILKGSLFKGEPVPFVMELPNYRMPGAKNVCQLLWEKAKDFLQRAFTVIFVATIIIWFLQTFDLRFNIVTESKDSILAILAGYIAPIFNPLGFGDWRISTALISGFMAKESVVSTLSILYGSTQSLLMSLTTPAALSLLIFCLLYTPCIAAIAAIKRELNGKWALIVVFGQCLIAWLASFVVYHLILLVF
;
A
#
# COMPACT_ATOMS: atom_id res chain seq x y z
N MET A 1 2.54 -15.73 32.62
CA MET A 1 1.91 -14.41 32.43
C MET A 1 1.72 -14.21 30.90
N LYS A 2 0.69 -13.49 30.43
CA LYS A 2 0.52 -13.20 29.00
C LYS A 2 1.21 -11.88 28.67
N LEU A 3 1.66 -11.75 27.41
CA LEU A 3 2.43 -10.58 26.95
C LEU A 3 1.62 -9.25 27.03
N ASP A 4 0.30 -9.29 26.85
CA ASP A 4 -0.56 -8.11 26.96
C ASP A 4 -0.63 -7.50 28.38
N ASN A 5 -0.22 -8.25 29.40
CA ASN A 5 -0.17 -7.82 30.80
C ASN A 5 1.19 -7.27 31.23
N LEU A 6 2.19 -7.25 30.34
CA LEU A 6 3.51 -6.69 30.64
C LEU A 6 3.42 -5.15 30.75
N ALA A 7 3.94 -4.59 31.84
CA ALA A 7 3.91 -3.14 32.04
C ALA A 7 4.91 -2.41 31.12
N ILE A 8 4.61 -1.17 30.75
CA ILE A 8 5.49 -0.32 29.93
C ILE A 8 6.87 -0.19 30.58
N GLY A 9 7.92 -0.39 29.79
CA GLY A 9 9.32 -0.35 30.24
C GLY A 9 9.81 -1.60 30.95
N LYS A 10 8.95 -2.63 31.12
CA LYS A 10 9.33 -3.92 31.68
C LYS A 10 9.76 -4.88 30.59
N SER A 11 10.74 -5.73 30.92
CA SER A 11 11.20 -6.85 30.07
C SER A 11 10.73 -8.18 30.62
N ALA A 12 10.51 -9.11 29.70
CA ALA A 12 10.15 -10.50 30.01
C ALA A 12 10.74 -11.44 28.95
N VAL A 13 10.92 -12.70 29.29
CA VAL A 13 11.35 -13.74 28.34
C VAL A 13 10.14 -14.51 27.85
N ILE A 14 10.06 -14.75 26.54
CA ILE A 14 9.01 -15.57 25.91
C ILE A 14 9.19 -17.03 26.35
N VAL A 15 8.12 -17.62 26.87
CA VAL A 15 8.07 -19.04 27.29
C VAL A 15 7.47 -19.88 26.14
N SER A 16 6.38 -19.42 25.56
CA SER A 16 5.73 -20.09 24.43
C SER A 16 4.94 -19.14 23.57
N VAL A 17 4.83 -19.46 22.28
CA VAL A 17 4.02 -18.74 21.29
C VAL A 17 2.87 -19.65 20.88
N GLY A 18 1.67 -19.33 21.35
CA GLY A 18 0.46 -20.07 21.05
C GLY A 18 -0.19 -19.64 19.73
N GLY A 19 -1.28 -20.31 19.38
CA GLY A 19 -1.99 -20.13 18.11
C GLY A 19 -1.67 -21.27 17.14
N THR A 20 -2.28 -21.21 15.95
CA THR A 20 -2.10 -22.21 14.89
C THR A 20 -2.07 -21.54 13.51
N GLY A 21 -1.51 -22.23 12.51
CA GLY A 21 -1.52 -21.81 11.11
C GLY A 21 -0.64 -20.60 10.80
N ALA A 22 -0.94 -19.93 9.69
CA ALA A 22 -0.09 -18.89 9.10
C ALA A 22 0.21 -17.69 10.03
N LEU A 23 -0.70 -17.33 10.93
CA LEU A 23 -0.47 -16.23 11.88
C LEU A 23 0.62 -16.59 12.90
N ARG A 24 0.58 -17.80 13.46
CA ARG A 24 1.60 -18.26 14.38
C ARG A 24 2.97 -18.34 13.69
N GLN A 25 3.00 -18.90 12.46
CA GLN A 25 4.22 -18.92 11.66
C GLN A 25 4.77 -17.51 11.46
N HIS A 26 3.91 -16.55 11.18
CA HIS A 26 4.32 -15.16 11.02
C HIS A 26 4.92 -14.56 12.30
N PHE A 27 4.42 -14.90 13.49
CA PHE A 27 5.05 -14.48 14.74
C PHE A 27 6.44 -15.08 14.93
N LEU A 28 6.61 -16.36 14.61
CA LEU A 28 7.91 -17.03 14.65
C LEU A 28 8.89 -16.40 13.65
N ASP A 29 8.44 -16.15 12.41
CA ASP A 29 9.23 -15.49 11.37
C ASP A 29 9.62 -14.05 11.75
N MET A 30 8.81 -13.41 12.61
CA MET A 30 9.10 -12.09 13.20
C MET A 30 10.00 -12.17 14.45
N GLY A 31 10.56 -13.34 14.78
CA GLY A 31 11.49 -13.52 15.90
C GLY A 31 10.84 -13.62 17.28
N LEU A 32 9.52 -13.76 17.37
CA LEU A 32 8.83 -14.09 18.60
C LEU A 32 9.02 -15.57 18.88
N ILE A 33 10.18 -15.95 19.43
CA ILE A 33 10.56 -17.34 19.71
C ILE A 33 10.82 -17.54 21.18
N GLN A 34 10.78 -18.78 21.64
CA GLN A 34 11.06 -19.13 23.03
C GLN A 34 12.47 -18.70 23.44
N GLY A 35 12.61 -18.18 24.66
CA GLY A 35 13.88 -17.75 25.22
C GLY A 35 14.30 -16.33 24.88
N VAL A 36 13.61 -15.64 23.96
CA VAL A 36 13.93 -14.27 23.58
C VAL A 36 13.33 -13.25 24.55
N GLU A 37 14.12 -12.24 24.89
CA GLU A 37 13.67 -11.13 25.73
C GLU A 37 12.82 -10.15 24.90
N VAL A 38 11.66 -9.79 25.46
CA VAL A 38 10.74 -8.81 24.92
C VAL A 38 10.50 -7.69 25.93
N THR A 39 10.56 -6.43 25.47
CA THR A 39 10.29 -5.25 26.32
C THR A 39 9.05 -4.53 25.83
N MET A 40 8.12 -4.19 26.72
CA MET A 40 6.95 -3.38 26.39
C MET A 40 7.36 -1.92 26.22
N VAL A 41 7.18 -1.36 25.01
CA VAL A 41 7.54 0.01 24.68
C VAL A 41 6.40 0.98 24.99
N LYS A 42 5.25 0.78 24.34
CA LYS A 42 4.06 1.64 24.54
C LYS A 42 2.77 0.98 24.04
N TYR A 43 1.65 1.61 24.36
CA TYR A 43 0.34 1.29 23.80
C TYR A 43 -0.05 2.36 22.79
N ALA A 44 -0.81 1.99 21.76
CA ALA A 44 -1.48 2.97 20.91
C ALA A 44 -2.41 3.88 21.76
N PRO A 45 -2.77 5.10 21.31
CA PRO A 45 -3.57 6.05 22.08
C PRO A 45 -4.86 5.47 22.68
N MET A 46 -5.46 4.50 21.99
CA MET A 46 -6.67 3.79 22.46
C MET A 46 -6.37 2.52 23.27
N GLY A 47 -5.11 2.27 23.60
CA GLY A 47 -4.65 1.12 24.38
C GLY A 47 -4.48 -0.18 23.59
N ASP A 48 -4.66 -0.17 22.27
CA ASP A 48 -4.49 -1.31 21.36
C ASP A 48 -4.32 -0.74 19.92
N PRO A 49 -3.32 -1.22 19.12
CA PRO A 49 -2.33 -2.25 19.41
C PRO A 49 -1.25 -1.85 20.42
N ILE A 50 -0.40 -2.81 20.80
CA ILE A 50 0.78 -2.63 21.62
C ILE A 50 2.04 -2.58 20.77
N GLU A 51 3.06 -1.90 21.24
CA GLU A 51 4.39 -1.88 20.64
C GLU A 51 5.40 -2.50 21.61
N ILE A 52 6.13 -3.46 21.13
CA ILE A 52 7.15 -4.19 21.86
C ILE A 52 8.50 -4.05 21.16
N LYS A 53 9.58 -4.08 21.95
CA LYS A 53 10.93 -4.22 21.44
C LYS A 53 11.35 -5.68 21.57
N ILE A 54 11.86 -6.24 20.48
CA ILE A 54 12.41 -7.58 20.38
C ILE A 54 13.70 -7.51 19.60
N HIS A 55 14.76 -8.18 20.05
CA HIS A 55 16.09 -7.98 19.52
C HIS A 55 16.43 -6.47 19.42
N ASP A 56 16.74 -5.93 18.24
CA ASP A 56 17.06 -4.53 18.04
C ASP A 56 15.98 -3.74 17.28
N TYR A 57 14.78 -4.29 17.09
CA TYR A 57 13.69 -3.63 16.40
C TYR A 57 12.39 -3.55 17.20
N GLU A 58 11.47 -2.70 16.77
CA GLU A 58 10.18 -2.47 17.39
C GLU A 58 9.07 -3.10 16.55
N LEU A 59 8.21 -3.88 17.18
CA LEU A 59 7.13 -4.61 16.54
C LEU A 59 5.81 -4.24 17.17
N THR A 60 4.78 -4.01 16.34
CA THR A 60 3.42 -3.76 16.83
C THR A 60 2.56 -5.03 16.75
N LEU A 61 1.81 -5.30 17.80
CA LEU A 61 0.91 -6.45 17.91
C LEU A 61 -0.43 -6.01 18.47
N ARG A 62 -1.51 -6.66 18.05
CA ARG A 62 -2.81 -6.52 18.72
C ARG A 62 -2.79 -7.19 20.09
N LYS A 63 -3.55 -6.68 21.05
CA LYS A 63 -3.66 -7.32 22.38
C LYS A 63 -4.18 -8.74 22.31
N GLU A 64 -5.14 -9.02 21.43
CA GLU A 64 -5.67 -10.36 21.19
C GLU A 64 -4.58 -11.35 20.75
N ASP A 65 -3.61 -10.88 19.97
CA ASP A 65 -2.48 -11.68 19.51
C ASP A 65 -1.42 -11.81 20.62
N ALA A 66 -1.16 -10.74 21.35
CA ALA A 66 -0.26 -10.75 22.51
C ALA A 66 -0.75 -11.69 23.64
N GLN A 67 -2.06 -11.91 23.78
CA GLN A 67 -2.63 -12.89 24.72
C GLN A 67 -2.28 -14.34 24.37
N LYS A 68 -1.87 -14.64 23.14
CA LYS A 68 -1.43 -15.96 22.72
C LYS A 68 0.02 -16.25 23.12
N ILE A 69 0.79 -15.22 23.54
CA ILE A 69 2.21 -15.33 23.88
C ILE A 69 2.37 -15.38 25.40
N GLU A 70 2.99 -16.45 25.88
CA GLU A 70 3.31 -16.63 27.30
C GLU A 70 4.70 -16.11 27.61
N ILE A 71 4.80 -15.35 28.70
CA ILE A 71 6.04 -14.70 29.12
C ILE A 71 6.34 -14.98 30.63
N LYS A 72 7.62 -14.87 30.98
CA LYS A 72 8.11 -14.90 32.36
C LYS A 72 8.89 -13.61 32.60
N GLU A 73 8.48 -12.80 33.61
CA GLU A 73 9.22 -11.58 33.95
C GLU A 73 10.67 -11.89 34.33
N VAL A 74 11.59 -11.09 33.83
CA VAL A 74 13.01 -11.13 34.17
C VAL A 74 13.27 -10.07 35.25
N ILE A 75 13.71 -10.47 36.42
CA ILE A 75 14.33 -9.56 37.38
C ILE A 75 15.72 -9.26 36.81
N LYS A 76 16.01 -7.98 36.48
CA LYS A 76 17.23 -7.49 35.82
C LYS A 76 18.46 -8.37 36.09
N LYS A 77 18.99 -9.03 35.07
CA LYS A 77 20.37 -9.49 35.03
C LYS A 77 21.25 -8.37 34.52
N GLU A 78 22.41 -8.18 35.18
CA GLU A 78 23.47 -7.23 34.75
C GLU A 78 23.84 -7.49 33.30
N GLU A 79 24.03 -6.38 32.55
CA GLU A 79 24.53 -6.40 31.19
C GLU A 79 25.87 -7.15 31.15
N LEU A 80 25.89 -8.24 30.39
CA LEU A 80 27.14 -8.90 30.02
C LEU A 80 27.99 -7.90 29.24
N LYS A 81 29.11 -7.48 29.81
CA LYS A 81 30.10 -6.61 29.14
C LYS A 81 30.50 -7.26 27.83
N ASN A 82 30.30 -6.54 26.74
CA ASN A 82 30.81 -6.91 25.43
C ASN A 82 32.32 -7.14 25.54
N GLU A 83 32.78 -8.34 25.28
CA GLU A 83 34.17 -8.62 25.05
C GLU A 83 34.65 -7.78 23.86
N ASN A 84 35.77 -7.11 24.03
CA ASN A 84 36.40 -6.29 22.98
C ASN A 84 36.89 -7.21 21.86
N ILE A 85 36.05 -7.48 20.87
CA ILE A 85 36.47 -8.14 19.64
C ILE A 85 37.37 -7.17 18.90
N ILE A 86 38.63 -7.54 18.69
CA ILE A 86 39.60 -6.75 17.93
C ILE A 86 39.27 -6.95 16.44
N PHE A 87 38.53 -6.01 15.88
CA PHE A 87 38.23 -5.99 14.45
C PHE A 87 39.51 -5.66 13.67
N LYS A 88 40.07 -6.63 12.96
CA LYS A 88 41.13 -6.39 11.96
C LYS A 88 40.43 -6.01 10.64
N ASN A 89 40.63 -4.78 10.20
CA ASN A 89 40.19 -4.37 8.85
C ASN A 89 40.91 -5.25 7.80
N LYS A 90 40.21 -6.15 7.18
CA LYS A 90 40.61 -6.80 5.93
C LYS A 90 39.86 -6.10 4.80
N ASN A 91 40.55 -5.85 3.70
CA ASN A 91 39.90 -5.32 2.50
C ASN A 91 38.91 -6.35 1.95
N HIS A 92 37.85 -5.87 1.32
CA HIS A 92 36.89 -6.72 0.60
C HIS A 92 37.65 -7.57 -0.42
N PRO A 93 37.43 -8.90 -0.51
CA PRO A 93 38.01 -9.70 -1.57
C PRO A 93 37.51 -9.16 -2.92
N GLY A 94 38.44 -8.87 -3.80
CA GLY A 94 38.12 -8.46 -5.17
C GLY A 94 37.48 -9.64 -5.95
N TYR A 95 37.07 -9.37 -7.20
CA TYR A 95 36.64 -10.44 -8.11
C TYR A 95 37.66 -11.56 -8.18
N GLY A 96 37.19 -12.80 -7.98
CA GLY A 96 38.00 -13.97 -8.20
C GLY A 96 39.08 -14.25 -7.16
N GLU A 97 39.09 -13.53 -6.02
CA GLU A 97 40.03 -13.79 -4.92
C GLU A 97 39.51 -14.78 -3.87
N SER A 98 38.25 -15.15 -3.93
CA SER A 98 37.68 -16.17 -3.04
C SER A 98 38.10 -17.58 -3.53
N SER A 99 38.15 -18.54 -2.61
CA SER A 99 38.45 -19.95 -2.92
C SER A 99 37.48 -20.61 -3.93
N TYR A 100 36.51 -19.89 -4.38
CA TYR A 100 35.46 -20.24 -5.35
C TYR A 100 35.98 -20.39 -6.77
N ASP A 101 37.01 -19.63 -7.18
CA ASP A 101 37.51 -19.59 -8.55
C ASP A 101 38.16 -20.89 -9.04
N LYS A 102 38.38 -21.83 -8.14
CA LYS A 102 39.08 -23.08 -8.50
C LYS A 102 38.19 -24.20 -9.05
N ILE A 103 36.84 -24.06 -8.92
CA ILE A 103 35.94 -25.20 -9.18
C ILE A 103 35.15 -25.08 -10.49
N ASN A 104 34.82 -23.89 -11.01
CA ASN A 104 34.00 -23.77 -12.22
C ASN A 104 34.47 -22.63 -13.15
N ASN A 105 35.51 -22.84 -13.93
CA ASN A 105 36.01 -21.87 -14.92
C ASN A 105 35.23 -21.82 -16.25
N HIS A 106 34.00 -22.29 -16.32
CA HIS A 106 33.20 -22.21 -17.54
C HIS A 106 32.06 -21.21 -17.36
N GLN A 107 32.18 -20.11 -18.07
CA GLN A 107 31.09 -19.14 -18.22
C GLN A 107 29.91 -19.83 -18.91
N ILE A 108 28.73 -19.88 -18.24
CA ILE A 108 27.51 -20.54 -18.71
C ILE A 108 26.71 -19.62 -19.62
N TYR A 109 26.65 -18.31 -19.29
CA TYR A 109 25.96 -17.29 -20.08
C TYR A 109 26.97 -16.29 -20.65
N HIS A 110 26.68 -15.76 -21.85
CA HIS A 110 27.47 -14.73 -22.52
C HIS A 110 26.81 -13.38 -22.48
N GLU A 111 27.53 -12.31 -22.78
CA GLU A 111 26.99 -10.93 -22.80
C GLU A 111 25.82 -10.72 -23.78
N SER A 112 25.71 -11.62 -24.80
CA SER A 112 24.59 -11.62 -25.75
C SER A 112 23.27 -12.15 -25.18
N ASP A 113 23.35 -12.93 -24.09
CA ASP A 113 22.19 -13.60 -23.51
C ASP A 113 21.38 -12.67 -22.62
N LEU A 114 20.06 -12.86 -22.60
CA LEU A 114 19.18 -12.09 -21.72
C LEU A 114 19.29 -12.63 -20.29
N LEU A 115 19.87 -11.85 -19.40
CA LEU A 115 19.97 -12.16 -17.98
C LEU A 115 18.79 -11.57 -17.22
N THR A 116 18.16 -12.38 -16.37
CA THR A 116 17.02 -11.99 -15.54
C THR A 116 17.42 -11.96 -14.07
N PHE A 117 17.04 -10.89 -13.38
CA PHE A 117 17.38 -10.66 -11.97
C PHE A 117 16.13 -10.42 -11.14
N ALA A 118 16.09 -10.96 -9.92
CA ALA A 118 15.07 -10.67 -8.95
C ALA A 118 15.62 -9.80 -7.82
N LEU A 119 14.99 -8.67 -7.56
CA LEU A 119 15.31 -7.80 -6.43
C LEU A 119 14.41 -8.16 -5.25
N VAL A 120 15.00 -8.71 -4.19
CA VAL A 120 14.30 -9.24 -3.00
C VAL A 120 14.80 -8.53 -1.75
N GLY A 121 13.95 -8.35 -0.77
CA GLY A 121 14.34 -7.78 0.53
C GLY A 121 13.14 -7.42 1.39
N ASN A 122 13.41 -7.09 2.65
CA ASN A 122 12.39 -6.72 3.60
C ASN A 122 11.69 -5.41 3.21
N GLN A 123 10.54 -5.14 3.83
CA GLN A 123 9.92 -3.81 3.72
C GLN A 123 10.87 -2.77 4.32
N ASN A 124 10.93 -1.59 3.71
CA ASN A 124 11.76 -0.44 4.14
C ASN A 124 13.31 -0.63 4.07
N CYS A 125 13.83 -1.72 3.52
CA CYS A 125 15.28 -1.93 3.33
C CYS A 125 15.92 -1.05 2.22
N GLY A 126 15.14 -0.24 1.50
CA GLY A 126 15.61 0.62 0.41
C GLY A 126 15.52 -0.01 -0.99
N LYS A 127 14.73 -1.06 -1.17
CA LYS A 127 14.57 -1.83 -2.41
C LYS A 127 14.19 -0.95 -3.60
N THR A 128 13.10 -0.18 -3.49
CA THR A 128 12.65 0.70 -4.58
C THR A 128 13.67 1.79 -4.92
N THR A 129 14.41 2.29 -3.92
CA THR A 129 15.49 3.26 -4.14
C THR A 129 16.62 2.63 -4.96
N LEU A 130 17.03 1.41 -4.63
CA LEU A 130 18.05 0.68 -5.38
C LEU A 130 17.56 0.36 -6.80
N PHE A 131 16.32 -0.11 -6.96
CA PHE A 131 15.73 -0.37 -8.28
C PHE A 131 15.78 0.87 -9.18
N ASN A 132 15.41 2.04 -8.65
CA ASN A 132 15.44 3.31 -9.38
C ASN A 132 16.90 3.73 -9.73
N GLN A 133 17.87 3.46 -8.88
CA GLN A 133 19.28 3.70 -9.19
C GLN A 133 19.79 2.79 -10.31
N LEU A 134 19.45 1.52 -10.27
CA LEU A 134 19.86 0.52 -11.27
C LEU A 134 19.23 0.76 -12.63
N THR A 135 17.91 1.10 -12.70
CA THR A 135 17.14 1.15 -13.95
C THR A 135 16.95 2.57 -14.50
N GLY A 136 16.92 3.59 -13.66
CA GLY A 136 16.64 4.97 -14.05
C GLY A 136 15.22 5.13 -14.59
N SER A 137 15.09 5.68 -15.83
CA SER A 137 13.79 5.92 -16.49
C SER A 137 13.26 4.72 -17.29
N ASN A 138 14.04 3.64 -17.41
CA ASN A 138 13.70 2.47 -18.22
C ASN A 138 12.93 1.43 -17.42
N GLN A 139 11.70 1.77 -17.03
CA GLN A 139 10.86 0.91 -16.19
C GLN A 139 9.53 0.61 -16.88
N HIS A 140 9.06 -0.63 -16.74
CA HIS A 140 7.74 -1.06 -17.13
C HIS A 140 6.94 -1.44 -15.89
N VAL A 141 5.75 -0.85 -15.71
CA VAL A 141 4.86 -1.12 -14.59
C VAL A 141 3.68 -1.94 -15.07
N GLY A 142 3.44 -3.08 -14.44
CA GLY A 142 2.32 -3.97 -14.70
C GLY A 142 1.82 -4.59 -13.40
N ASN A 143 1.05 -5.66 -13.48
CA ASN A 143 0.67 -6.45 -12.31
C ASN A 143 1.21 -7.87 -12.48
N PHE A 144 1.53 -8.53 -11.36
CA PHE A 144 1.84 -9.96 -11.41
C PHE A 144 0.61 -10.77 -11.87
N PRO A 145 0.79 -11.83 -12.66
CA PRO A 145 -0.33 -12.63 -13.17
C PRO A 145 -1.24 -13.16 -12.06
N GLY A 146 -2.55 -12.94 -12.20
CA GLY A 146 -3.57 -13.46 -11.29
C GLY A 146 -3.72 -12.74 -9.94
N VAL A 147 -2.92 -11.70 -9.68
CA VAL A 147 -2.97 -10.88 -8.46
C VAL A 147 -2.90 -9.39 -8.78
N THR A 148 -3.26 -8.58 -7.80
CA THR A 148 -3.28 -7.12 -7.94
C THR A 148 -2.05 -6.45 -7.32
N VAL A 149 -0.95 -7.18 -7.25
CA VAL A 149 0.36 -6.70 -6.79
C VAL A 149 1.09 -6.12 -7.99
N ASP A 150 1.61 -4.91 -7.84
CA ASP A 150 2.33 -4.21 -8.92
C ASP A 150 3.65 -4.94 -9.23
N ARG A 151 3.92 -5.15 -10.51
CA ARG A 151 5.18 -5.66 -11.05
C ARG A 151 5.93 -4.51 -11.70
N LYS A 152 7.18 -4.32 -11.34
CA LYS A 152 8.07 -3.35 -11.95
C LYS A 152 9.26 -4.07 -12.55
N ASP A 153 9.39 -3.98 -13.85
CA ASP A 153 10.52 -4.52 -14.60
C ASP A 153 11.35 -3.38 -15.15
N GLY A 154 12.66 -3.55 -15.23
CA GLY A 154 13.55 -2.54 -15.79
C GLY A 154 14.83 -3.14 -16.35
N VAL A 155 15.54 -2.37 -17.17
CA VAL A 155 16.84 -2.73 -17.71
C VAL A 155 17.92 -2.03 -16.90
N ILE A 156 18.97 -2.74 -16.51
CA ILE A 156 20.10 -2.16 -15.77
C ILE A 156 20.85 -1.18 -16.68
N LYS A 157 21.14 0.02 -16.17
CA LYS A 157 21.88 1.07 -16.90
C LYS A 157 23.22 0.55 -17.40
N GLY A 158 23.49 0.78 -18.68
CA GLY A 158 24.74 0.30 -19.31
C GLY A 158 24.69 -1.13 -19.84
N TYR A 159 23.71 -1.96 -19.46
CA TYR A 159 23.62 -3.38 -19.81
C TYR A 159 22.27 -3.70 -20.47
N LYS A 160 22.21 -3.63 -21.81
CA LYS A 160 20.95 -3.74 -22.57
C LYS A 160 20.28 -5.12 -22.48
N ASN A 161 21.07 -6.18 -22.28
CA ASN A 161 20.58 -7.57 -22.23
C ASN A 161 20.28 -8.01 -20.77
N THR A 162 19.80 -7.13 -19.94
CA THR A 162 19.45 -7.41 -18.54
C THR A 162 18.02 -7.03 -18.26
N LEU A 163 17.32 -7.83 -17.49
CA LEU A 163 15.97 -7.56 -17.00
C LEU A 163 15.96 -7.75 -15.48
N ILE A 164 15.71 -6.68 -14.74
CA ILE A 164 15.55 -6.74 -13.30
C ILE A 164 14.08 -6.54 -12.92
N THR A 165 13.54 -7.41 -12.07
CA THR A 165 12.18 -7.33 -11.54
C THR A 165 12.21 -6.93 -10.07
N ASP A 166 11.54 -5.84 -9.70
CA ASP A 166 11.32 -5.42 -8.31
C ASP A 166 10.20 -6.27 -7.71
N LEU A 167 10.54 -7.15 -6.77
CA LEU A 167 9.57 -7.97 -6.07
C LEU A 167 9.02 -7.26 -4.84
N PRO A 168 7.81 -7.58 -4.38
CA PRO A 168 7.26 -7.02 -3.15
C PRO A 168 8.18 -7.21 -1.95
N GLY A 169 8.16 -6.25 -1.01
CA GLY A 169 8.90 -6.39 0.25
C GLY A 169 8.28 -7.44 1.15
N ILE A 170 9.04 -8.45 1.52
CA ILE A 170 8.58 -9.57 2.33
C ILE A 170 9.50 -9.79 3.53
N TYR A 171 8.99 -10.41 4.58
CA TYR A 171 9.78 -10.75 5.75
C TYR A 171 10.20 -12.20 5.78
N SER A 172 9.44 -13.07 5.12
CA SER A 172 9.71 -14.49 5.01
C SER A 172 9.15 -15.06 3.71
N MET A 173 9.53 -16.31 3.39
CA MET A 173 8.98 -17.06 2.27
C MET A 173 7.73 -17.88 2.63
N SER A 174 7.18 -17.66 3.83
CA SER A 174 5.95 -18.33 4.29
C SER A 174 4.71 -17.67 3.66
N PRO A 175 3.67 -18.42 3.25
CA PRO A 175 2.53 -17.90 2.50
C PRO A 175 1.51 -17.19 3.40
N TYR A 176 1.90 -16.09 4.04
CA TYR A 176 1.05 -15.33 4.94
C TYR A 176 0.28 -14.21 4.23
N SER A 177 0.96 -13.49 3.34
CA SER A 177 0.38 -12.39 2.55
C SER A 177 0.45 -12.66 1.05
N SER A 178 -0.29 -11.87 0.25
CA SER A 178 -0.23 -11.95 -1.23
C SER A 178 1.15 -11.60 -1.77
N GLU A 179 1.87 -10.72 -1.11
CA GLU A 179 3.22 -10.30 -1.47
C GLU A 179 4.22 -11.47 -1.33
N GLU A 180 4.14 -12.22 -0.24
CA GLU A 180 4.99 -13.39 0.01
C GLU A 180 4.70 -14.51 -0.99
N ILE A 181 3.42 -14.78 -1.27
CA ILE A 181 3.00 -15.77 -2.27
C ILE A 181 3.51 -15.39 -3.67
N VAL A 182 3.42 -14.11 -4.05
CA VAL A 182 3.90 -13.60 -5.34
C VAL A 182 5.41 -13.76 -5.48
N THR A 183 6.16 -13.30 -4.48
CA THR A 183 7.63 -13.39 -4.47
C THR A 183 8.10 -14.84 -4.54
N ARG A 184 7.51 -15.72 -3.72
CA ARG A 184 7.80 -17.16 -3.73
C ARG A 184 7.50 -17.79 -5.09
N ASN A 185 6.31 -17.52 -5.66
CA ASN A 185 5.94 -18.07 -6.96
C ASN A 185 6.84 -17.56 -8.07
N PHE A 186 7.27 -16.30 -8.02
CA PHE A 186 8.21 -15.76 -9.01
C PHE A 186 9.56 -16.50 -8.95
N LEU A 187 10.15 -16.63 -7.77
CA LEU A 187 11.44 -17.27 -7.60
C LEU A 187 11.40 -18.76 -8.00
N LEU A 188 10.34 -19.49 -7.66
CA LEU A 188 10.24 -20.93 -7.96
C LEU A 188 9.88 -21.21 -9.42
N LYS A 189 9.06 -20.35 -10.07
CA LYS A 189 8.55 -20.59 -11.44
C LYS A 189 9.38 -19.90 -12.52
N GLU A 190 9.66 -18.60 -12.35
CA GLU A 190 10.40 -17.80 -13.35
C GLU A 190 11.91 -18.07 -13.29
N LYS A 191 12.43 -18.49 -12.13
CA LYS A 191 13.84 -18.87 -11.91
C LYS A 191 14.83 -17.86 -12.50
N PRO A 192 14.95 -16.66 -11.91
CA PRO A 192 15.88 -15.63 -12.37
C PRO A 192 17.32 -16.16 -12.35
N ASN A 193 18.18 -15.62 -13.23
CA ASN A 193 19.60 -16.02 -13.32
C ASN A 193 20.40 -15.68 -12.05
N ALA A 194 19.99 -14.60 -11.32
CA ALA A 194 20.50 -14.32 -9.99
C ALA A 194 19.50 -13.51 -9.16
N ILE A 195 19.63 -13.61 -7.83
CA ILE A 195 18.88 -12.85 -6.83
C ILE A 195 19.76 -11.74 -6.29
N ILE A 196 19.23 -10.52 -6.24
CA ILE A 196 19.82 -9.39 -5.50
C ILE A 196 19.02 -9.26 -4.21
N ASN A 197 19.61 -9.72 -3.11
CA ASN A 197 18.97 -9.64 -1.80
C ASN A 197 19.43 -8.38 -1.07
N ILE A 198 18.51 -7.45 -0.81
CA ILE A 198 18.81 -6.20 -0.10
C ILE A 198 18.60 -6.41 1.39
N VAL A 199 19.64 -6.11 2.16
CA VAL A 199 19.70 -6.21 3.62
C VAL A 199 19.97 -4.82 4.20
N ASP A 200 19.14 -4.38 5.14
CA ASP A 200 19.37 -3.14 5.90
C ASP A 200 20.42 -3.38 6.98
N ALA A 201 21.59 -2.76 6.85
CA ALA A 201 22.69 -2.87 7.79
C ALA A 201 22.34 -2.37 9.20
N THR A 202 21.39 -1.44 9.34
CA THR A 202 20.96 -0.88 10.63
C THR A 202 20.06 -1.85 11.41
N ASN A 203 19.42 -2.83 10.70
CA ASN A 203 18.55 -3.87 11.24
C ASN A 203 18.93 -5.25 10.70
N ILE A 204 20.23 -5.54 10.68
CA ILE A 204 20.80 -6.70 9.97
C ILE A 204 20.25 -8.04 10.47
N GLU A 205 20.13 -8.26 11.78
CA GLU A 205 19.61 -9.50 12.36
C GLU A 205 18.22 -9.84 11.83
N ARG A 206 17.36 -8.82 11.70
CA ARG A 206 16.01 -8.97 11.19
C ARG A 206 15.97 -9.31 9.69
N ASN A 207 16.85 -8.67 8.90
CA ASN A 207 16.89 -8.85 7.46
C ASN A 207 17.53 -10.18 7.05
N LEU A 208 18.49 -10.67 7.82
CA LEU A 208 19.15 -11.95 7.54
C LEU A 208 18.20 -13.16 7.65
N TYR A 209 17.07 -13.04 8.35
CA TYR A 209 16.08 -14.13 8.40
C TYR A 209 15.55 -14.52 7.01
N LEU A 210 15.21 -13.53 6.20
CA LEU A 210 14.83 -13.74 4.81
C LEU A 210 16.02 -14.28 3.98
N THR A 211 17.22 -13.73 4.22
CA THR A 211 18.45 -14.17 3.53
C THR A 211 18.67 -15.66 3.74
N MET A 212 18.53 -16.18 4.97
CA MET A 212 18.67 -17.61 5.26
C MET A 212 17.70 -18.47 4.44
N GLN A 213 16.44 -18.03 4.31
CA GLN A 213 15.45 -18.76 3.49
C GLN A 213 15.73 -18.68 1.98
N LEU A 214 16.31 -17.57 1.51
CA LEU A 214 16.73 -17.42 0.12
C LEU A 214 17.93 -18.32 -0.20
N LEU A 215 18.86 -18.51 0.73
CA LEU A 215 19.98 -19.44 0.60
C LEU A 215 19.51 -20.89 0.42
N GLU A 216 18.40 -21.29 1.08
CA GLU A 216 17.81 -22.64 0.91
C GLU A 216 17.29 -22.90 -0.52
N LEU A 217 17.04 -21.82 -1.32
CA LEU A 217 16.66 -21.97 -2.73
C LEU A 217 17.84 -22.44 -3.62
N ASN A 218 19.07 -22.34 -3.13
CA ASN A 218 20.30 -22.72 -3.84
C ASN A 218 20.40 -22.10 -5.25
N MET A 219 20.00 -20.81 -5.34
CA MET A 219 20.06 -19.99 -6.56
C MET A 219 21.25 -19.01 -6.46
N PRO A 220 21.86 -18.63 -7.62
CA PRO A 220 22.86 -17.57 -7.63
C PRO A 220 22.34 -16.31 -6.93
N MET A 221 23.10 -15.76 -5.97
CA MET A 221 22.64 -14.64 -5.16
C MET A 221 23.79 -13.71 -4.76
N VAL A 222 23.51 -12.42 -4.68
CA VAL A 222 24.38 -11.39 -4.11
C VAL A 222 23.60 -10.64 -3.03
N VAL A 223 24.24 -10.41 -1.89
CA VAL A 223 23.67 -9.59 -0.80
C VAL A 223 24.11 -8.15 -0.97
N ALA A 224 23.16 -7.25 -1.18
CA ALA A 224 23.37 -5.80 -1.20
C ALA A 224 23.13 -5.25 0.22
N LEU A 225 24.20 -5.03 0.98
CA LEU A 225 24.13 -4.51 2.35
C LEU A 225 23.94 -2.99 2.32
N ASN A 226 22.71 -2.54 2.42
CA ASN A 226 22.30 -1.15 2.25
C ASN A 226 22.34 -0.36 3.57
N MET A 227 22.25 0.97 3.47
CA MET A 227 22.29 1.92 4.61
C MET A 227 23.64 1.89 5.37
N MET A 228 24.71 1.53 4.69
CA MET A 228 26.07 1.56 5.28
C MET A 228 26.48 2.93 5.71
N ASP A 229 26.01 3.98 5.05
CA ASP A 229 26.25 5.38 5.44
C ASP A 229 25.63 5.72 6.80
N GLU A 230 24.44 5.21 7.11
CA GLU A 230 23.80 5.38 8.42
C GLU A 230 24.51 4.53 9.49
N MET A 231 24.87 3.30 9.14
CA MET A 231 25.60 2.40 10.04
C MET A 231 26.94 2.99 10.49
N LEU A 232 27.75 3.44 9.53
CA LEU A 232 29.06 4.08 9.77
C LEU A 232 28.91 5.43 10.47
N GLY A 233 27.90 6.24 10.08
CA GLY A 233 27.61 7.55 10.68
C GLY A 233 27.25 7.49 12.17
N ASN A 234 26.73 6.35 12.64
CA ASN A 234 26.39 6.06 14.03
C ASN A 234 27.52 5.31 14.79
N GLY A 235 28.69 5.12 14.17
CA GLY A 235 29.84 4.47 14.80
C GLY A 235 29.77 2.94 14.84
N GLY A 236 28.85 2.34 14.07
CA GLY A 236 28.80 0.90 13.83
C GLY A 236 29.63 0.52 12.60
N THR A 237 29.86 -0.75 12.39
CA THR A 237 30.49 -1.30 11.18
C THR A 237 30.15 -2.78 11.03
N VAL A 238 30.28 -3.28 9.80
CA VAL A 238 30.11 -4.70 9.47
C VAL A 238 31.41 -5.22 8.86
N LEU A 239 31.88 -6.37 9.31
CA LEU A 239 33.03 -7.07 8.72
C LEU A 239 32.53 -7.82 7.49
N ILE A 240 32.60 -7.18 6.32
CA ILE A 240 32.01 -7.69 5.07
C ILE A 240 32.56 -9.06 4.72
N ASN A 241 33.88 -9.25 4.73
CA ASN A 241 34.55 -10.50 4.37
C ASN A 241 34.16 -11.68 5.30
N GLU A 242 34.03 -11.40 6.59
CA GLU A 242 33.60 -12.40 7.56
C GLU A 242 32.11 -12.75 7.37
N LEU A 243 31.26 -11.73 7.09
CA LEU A 243 29.86 -11.97 6.79
C LEU A 243 29.69 -12.77 5.50
N GLU A 244 30.45 -12.46 4.46
CA GLU A 244 30.50 -13.21 3.20
C GLU A 244 30.91 -14.67 3.42
N ALA A 245 31.97 -14.90 4.21
CA ALA A 245 32.42 -16.24 4.55
C ALA A 245 31.35 -17.06 5.31
N HIS A 246 30.57 -16.42 6.20
CA HIS A 246 29.48 -17.09 6.90
C HIS A 246 28.25 -17.35 6.04
N LEU A 247 27.90 -16.44 5.12
CA LEU A 247 26.73 -16.59 4.25
C LEU A 247 27.01 -17.43 3.00
N GLY A 248 28.27 -17.56 2.61
CA GLY A 248 28.68 -18.29 1.40
C GLY A 248 28.24 -17.65 0.09
N VAL A 249 27.99 -16.34 0.08
CA VAL A 249 27.60 -15.52 -1.09
C VAL A 249 28.24 -14.15 -1.02
N PRO A 250 28.51 -13.49 -2.16
CA PRO A 250 29.08 -12.13 -2.16
C PRO A 250 28.23 -11.13 -1.42
N VAL A 251 28.86 -10.27 -0.60
CA VAL A 251 28.23 -9.21 0.19
C VAL A 251 28.80 -7.87 -0.21
N VAL A 252 28.02 -7.01 -0.85
CA VAL A 252 28.44 -5.71 -1.34
C VAL A 252 27.86 -4.59 -0.48
N PRO A 253 28.68 -3.76 0.20
CA PRO A 253 28.22 -2.63 0.98
C PRO A 253 27.77 -1.50 0.06
N ILE A 254 26.54 -1.00 0.25
CA ILE A 254 25.97 0.07 -0.58
C ILE A 254 25.29 1.16 0.26
N SER A 255 25.12 2.34 -0.35
CA SER A 255 24.13 3.34 0.04
C SER A 255 23.26 3.69 -1.17
N ALA A 256 22.10 3.05 -1.26
CA ALA A 256 21.17 3.29 -2.38
C ALA A 256 20.69 4.75 -2.45
N ALA A 257 20.57 5.43 -1.30
CA ALA A 257 20.17 6.84 -1.25
C ALA A 257 21.23 7.77 -1.85
N LYS A 258 22.51 7.49 -1.63
CA LYS A 258 23.64 8.28 -2.14
C LYS A 258 24.16 7.78 -3.50
N GLY A 259 23.80 6.55 -3.90
CA GLY A 259 24.31 5.91 -5.12
C GLY A 259 25.73 5.35 -4.97
N GLU A 260 26.19 5.10 -3.74
CA GLU A 260 27.51 4.54 -3.43
C GLU A 260 27.47 3.00 -3.52
N GLY A 261 28.51 2.36 -4.09
CA GLY A 261 28.66 0.90 -4.20
C GLY A 261 27.78 0.25 -5.29
N ILE A 262 27.03 1.01 -6.10
CA ILE A 262 26.07 0.47 -7.07
C ILE A 262 26.79 -0.22 -8.24
N ASP A 263 27.88 0.37 -8.76
CA ASP A 263 28.63 -0.20 -9.89
C ASP A 263 29.30 -1.52 -9.48
N GLU A 264 29.84 -1.57 -8.25
CA GLU A 264 30.43 -2.77 -7.67
C GLU A 264 29.37 -3.88 -7.51
N LEU A 265 28.17 -3.53 -6.99
CA LEU A 265 27.05 -4.46 -6.89
C LEU A 265 26.66 -5.03 -8.26
N VAL A 266 26.52 -4.19 -9.30
CA VAL A 266 26.18 -4.64 -10.65
C VAL A 266 27.25 -5.60 -11.19
N SER A 267 28.51 -5.29 -10.97
CA SER A 267 29.60 -6.13 -11.42
C SER A 267 29.58 -7.52 -10.77
N HIS A 268 29.38 -7.61 -9.44
CA HIS A 268 29.22 -8.90 -8.73
C HIS A 268 27.99 -9.68 -9.17
N VAL A 269 26.86 -9.00 -9.36
CA VAL A 269 25.61 -9.64 -9.82
C VAL A 269 25.77 -10.25 -11.21
N LEU A 270 26.41 -9.54 -12.13
CA LEU A 270 26.69 -10.06 -13.48
C LEU A 270 27.63 -11.24 -13.43
N HIS A 271 28.71 -11.16 -12.62
CA HIS A 271 29.66 -12.26 -12.45
C HIS A 271 28.97 -13.53 -11.97
N VAL A 272 28.23 -13.44 -10.86
CA VAL A 272 27.50 -14.57 -10.27
C VAL A 272 26.47 -15.14 -11.25
N ALA A 273 25.81 -14.29 -12.07
CA ALA A 273 24.87 -14.75 -13.08
C ALA A 273 25.56 -15.43 -14.27
N TYR A 274 26.67 -14.90 -14.77
CA TYR A 274 27.41 -15.49 -15.89
C TYR A 274 27.97 -16.86 -15.56
N TYR A 275 28.49 -17.05 -14.36
CA TYR A 275 29.10 -18.29 -13.90
C TYR A 275 28.14 -19.22 -13.17
N GLN A 276 26.89 -18.77 -12.90
CA GLN A 276 25.88 -19.50 -12.12
C GLN A 276 26.40 -19.98 -10.76
N GLU A 277 27.12 -19.11 -10.08
CA GLU A 277 27.70 -19.40 -8.78
C GLU A 277 26.60 -19.56 -7.72
N LYS A 278 26.53 -20.76 -7.16
CA LYS A 278 25.55 -21.09 -6.12
C LYS A 278 26.10 -20.81 -4.73
N PRO A 279 25.23 -20.52 -3.74
CA PRO A 279 25.66 -20.38 -2.36
C PRO A 279 26.43 -21.59 -1.88
N GLN A 280 27.59 -21.38 -1.26
CA GLN A 280 28.32 -22.47 -0.59
C GLN A 280 27.75 -22.62 0.82
N PHE A 281 26.86 -23.58 1.01
CA PHE A 281 26.24 -23.85 2.28
C PHE A 281 27.29 -24.46 3.25
N LEU A 282 27.78 -23.63 4.17
CA LEU A 282 28.33 -24.14 5.43
C LEU A 282 27.12 -24.48 6.31
N GLN A 283 27.16 -25.63 7.01
CA GLN A 283 26.06 -26.06 7.90
C GLN A 283 25.66 -24.91 8.82
N LEU A 284 24.50 -24.26 8.50
CA LEU A 284 23.97 -23.13 9.27
C LEU A 284 23.15 -23.59 10.48
N LEU A 285 23.00 -24.91 10.67
CA LEU A 285 22.19 -25.48 11.73
C LEU A 285 23.08 -26.05 12.84
N ASP A 286 22.97 -25.48 14.04
CA ASP A 286 23.68 -25.98 15.23
C ASP A 286 22.93 -27.17 15.88
N ASN A 287 21.66 -27.37 15.53
CA ASN A 287 20.80 -28.39 16.13
C ASN A 287 20.82 -29.70 15.35
N GLN A 288 21.54 -30.70 15.89
CA GLN A 288 21.65 -32.03 15.27
C GLN A 288 20.32 -32.77 15.11
N ALA A 289 19.32 -32.55 16.00
CA ALA A 289 18.02 -33.18 15.89
C ALA A 289 17.24 -32.60 14.72
N LEU A 290 17.30 -31.29 14.53
CA LEU A 290 16.68 -30.59 13.40
C LEU A 290 17.33 -31.01 12.08
N ASP A 291 18.66 -31.13 12.03
CA ASP A 291 19.36 -31.56 10.81
C ASP A 291 18.98 -33.00 10.42
N ARG A 292 18.89 -33.93 11.38
CA ARG A 292 18.37 -35.29 11.13
C ARG A 292 16.94 -35.26 10.58
N CYS A 293 16.07 -34.45 11.15
CA CYS A 293 14.69 -34.31 10.70
C CYS A 293 14.61 -33.81 9.25
N LEU A 294 15.33 -32.73 8.94
CA LEU A 294 15.33 -32.16 7.57
C LEU A 294 15.93 -33.13 6.56
N ASN A 295 17.03 -33.81 6.88
CA ASN A 295 17.63 -34.83 6.02
C ASN A 295 16.69 -36.02 5.78
N ALA A 296 15.95 -36.47 6.81
CA ALA A 296 14.93 -37.52 6.65
C ALA A 296 13.79 -37.08 5.71
N ILE A 297 13.32 -35.83 5.84
CA ILE A 297 12.30 -35.27 4.93
C ILE A 297 12.87 -35.13 3.52
N GLU A 298 14.11 -34.66 3.35
CA GLU A 298 14.79 -34.58 2.04
C GLU A 298 14.78 -35.92 1.32
N HIS A 299 15.16 -37.00 1.99
CA HIS A 299 15.13 -38.35 1.42
C HIS A 299 13.71 -38.80 1.05
N LEU A 300 12.72 -38.46 1.88
CA LEU A 300 11.32 -38.81 1.63
C LEU A 300 10.77 -38.13 0.35
N ILE A 301 11.17 -36.90 0.08
CA ILE A 301 10.56 -36.06 -0.98
C ILE A 301 11.46 -35.89 -2.21
N GLU A 302 12.62 -36.54 -2.30
CA GLU A 302 13.63 -36.30 -3.33
C GLU A 302 13.03 -36.36 -4.74
N ASP A 303 12.29 -37.42 -5.04
CA ASP A 303 11.71 -37.62 -6.39
C ASP A 303 10.57 -36.60 -6.65
N HIS A 304 9.76 -36.31 -5.66
CA HIS A 304 8.67 -35.32 -5.77
C HIS A 304 9.22 -33.91 -6.00
N ALA A 305 10.25 -33.52 -5.25
CA ALA A 305 10.89 -32.21 -5.39
C ALA A 305 11.56 -32.04 -6.76
N LYS A 306 12.23 -33.11 -7.28
CA LYS A 306 12.80 -33.12 -8.62
C LYS A 306 11.74 -32.97 -9.71
N ASN A 307 10.64 -33.70 -9.61
CA ASN A 307 9.53 -33.65 -10.55
C ASN A 307 8.84 -32.25 -10.53
N ALA A 308 8.64 -31.67 -9.35
CA ALA A 308 8.09 -30.34 -9.19
C ALA A 308 9.12 -29.22 -9.49
N LYS A 309 10.41 -29.56 -9.70
CA LYS A 309 11.52 -28.64 -9.92
C LYS A 309 11.69 -27.62 -8.77
N ILE A 310 11.43 -28.05 -7.54
CA ILE A 310 11.57 -27.24 -6.32
C ILE A 310 12.88 -27.62 -5.61
N PRO A 311 13.68 -26.66 -5.12
CA PRO A 311 14.91 -26.96 -4.37
C PRO A 311 14.63 -27.83 -3.14
N LEU A 312 15.40 -28.91 -2.99
CA LEU A 312 15.11 -29.97 -2.03
C LEU A 312 15.13 -29.49 -0.58
N ARG A 313 16.18 -28.74 -0.19
CA ARG A 313 16.31 -28.18 1.18
C ARG A 313 15.17 -27.21 1.53
N PHE A 314 14.82 -26.35 0.59
CA PHE A 314 13.67 -25.44 0.74
C PHE A 314 12.36 -26.21 0.92
N ALA A 315 12.17 -27.27 0.10
CA ALA A 315 10.96 -28.09 0.21
C ALA A 315 10.89 -28.81 1.56
N ALA A 316 11.99 -29.37 2.04
CA ALA A 316 12.06 -30.06 3.32
C ALA A 316 11.77 -29.11 4.49
N SER A 317 12.39 -27.93 4.54
CA SER A 317 12.16 -26.97 5.63
C SER A 317 10.71 -26.45 5.62
N LYS A 318 10.11 -26.19 4.44
CA LYS A 318 8.72 -25.74 4.35
C LYS A 318 7.70 -26.83 4.70
N LEU A 319 7.96 -28.08 4.35
CA LEU A 319 7.11 -29.20 4.79
C LEU A 319 7.21 -29.42 6.33
N ALA A 320 8.39 -29.27 6.91
CA ALA A 320 8.54 -29.29 8.34
C ALA A 320 7.78 -28.15 9.04
N GLU A 321 7.70 -26.96 8.42
CA GLU A 321 6.90 -25.81 8.86
C GLU A 321 5.39 -25.94 8.60
N ASP A 322 4.90 -27.07 8.07
CA ASP A 322 3.48 -27.34 7.76
C ASP A 322 2.90 -26.46 6.65
N ASP A 323 3.66 -26.20 5.60
CA ASP A 323 3.22 -25.41 4.44
C ASP A 323 2.27 -26.20 3.55
N SER A 324 0.98 -25.92 3.67
CA SER A 324 -0.10 -26.59 2.94
C SER A 324 0.00 -26.40 1.42
N LEU A 325 0.46 -25.21 0.95
CA LEU A 325 0.59 -24.94 -0.48
C LEU A 325 1.68 -25.79 -1.12
N LEU A 326 2.77 -26.03 -0.40
CA LEU A 326 3.84 -26.89 -0.88
C LEU A 326 3.44 -28.37 -0.82
N LEU A 327 2.72 -28.76 0.23
CA LEU A 327 2.20 -30.11 0.37
C LEU A 327 1.29 -30.50 -0.80
N GLU A 328 0.45 -29.57 -1.28
CA GLU A 328 -0.38 -29.77 -2.47
C GLU A 328 0.45 -29.85 -3.76
N GLN A 329 1.53 -29.06 -3.87
CA GLN A 329 2.37 -29.03 -5.08
C GLN A 329 3.24 -30.28 -5.24
N LEU A 330 3.64 -30.92 -4.16
CA LEU A 330 4.50 -32.10 -4.17
C LEU A 330 3.73 -33.41 -4.39
N ASP A 331 2.39 -33.39 -4.25
CA ASP A 331 1.48 -34.53 -4.48
C ASP A 331 1.93 -35.83 -3.80
N LEU A 332 2.23 -35.72 -2.48
CA LEU A 332 2.65 -36.86 -1.67
C LEU A 332 1.50 -37.88 -1.49
N SER A 333 1.85 -39.17 -1.53
CA SER A 333 0.93 -40.24 -1.21
C SER A 333 0.49 -40.21 0.26
N GLN A 334 -0.58 -40.93 0.61
CA GLN A 334 -1.05 -40.96 1.99
C GLN A 334 -0.01 -41.56 2.96
N ASN A 335 0.71 -42.60 2.53
CA ASN A 335 1.78 -43.22 3.33
C ASN A 335 2.92 -42.22 3.58
N GLU A 336 3.34 -41.45 2.57
CA GLU A 336 4.40 -40.46 2.72
C GLU A 336 3.97 -39.31 3.65
N LYS A 337 2.71 -38.91 3.62
CA LYS A 337 2.18 -37.94 4.59
C LYS A 337 2.20 -38.46 6.03
N GLU A 338 1.90 -39.75 6.24
CA GLU A 338 1.98 -40.38 7.55
C GLU A 338 3.44 -40.48 8.04
N ILE A 339 4.38 -40.80 7.16
CA ILE A 339 5.83 -40.81 7.46
C ILE A 339 6.30 -39.39 7.80
N LEU A 340 5.91 -38.38 7.03
CA LEU A 340 6.23 -36.97 7.31
C LEU A 340 5.75 -36.55 8.68
N GLU A 341 4.51 -36.89 9.04
CA GLU A 341 3.95 -36.63 10.38
C GLU A 341 4.74 -37.37 11.49
N HIS A 342 5.20 -38.58 11.23
CA HIS A 342 6.01 -39.31 12.19
C HIS A 342 7.38 -38.66 12.42
N ILE A 343 8.05 -38.23 11.33
CA ILE A 343 9.33 -37.50 11.41
C ILE A 343 9.18 -36.20 12.21
N ARG A 344 8.08 -35.45 11.95
CA ARG A 344 7.78 -34.22 12.69
C ARG A 344 7.59 -34.46 14.18
N LYS A 345 6.77 -35.46 14.56
CA LYS A 345 6.55 -35.84 15.93
C LYS A 345 7.84 -36.26 16.67
N GLN A 346 8.71 -36.99 15.98
CA GLN A 346 10.01 -37.35 16.53
C GLN A 346 10.85 -36.12 16.91
N LEU A 347 10.90 -35.10 16.04
CA LEU A 347 11.58 -33.84 16.35
C LEU A 347 10.93 -33.12 17.55
N GLU A 348 9.59 -33.09 17.62
CA GLU A 348 8.86 -32.47 18.73
C GLU A 348 9.17 -33.15 20.07
N GLU A 349 9.27 -34.48 20.08
CA GLU A 349 9.65 -35.24 21.29
C GLU A 349 11.11 -34.99 21.71
N GLU A 350 12.05 -34.91 20.74
CA GLU A 350 13.45 -34.67 21.02
C GLU A 350 13.75 -33.22 21.43
N SER A 351 13.11 -32.24 20.82
CA SER A 351 13.39 -30.80 21.01
C SER A 351 12.49 -30.14 22.07
N SER A 352 11.37 -30.77 22.46
CA SER A 352 10.28 -30.14 23.22
C SER A 352 9.68 -28.89 22.59
N LEU A 353 9.94 -28.66 21.30
CA LEU A 353 9.42 -27.60 20.47
C LEU A 353 8.74 -28.21 19.25
N ASP A 354 7.66 -27.60 18.77
CA ASP A 354 7.15 -28.00 17.45
C ASP A 354 8.13 -27.60 16.33
N CYS A 355 8.03 -28.27 15.18
CA CYS A 355 8.98 -28.13 14.10
C CYS A 355 9.14 -26.69 13.61
N SER A 356 8.05 -25.92 13.51
CA SER A 356 8.09 -24.52 13.11
C SER A 356 8.87 -23.65 14.08
N ALA A 357 8.65 -23.83 15.39
CA ALA A 357 9.37 -23.10 16.42
C ALA A 357 10.85 -23.53 16.50
N ALA A 358 11.15 -24.82 16.30
CA ALA A 358 12.53 -25.33 16.27
C ALA A 358 13.32 -24.72 15.11
N ILE A 359 12.76 -24.70 13.89
CA ILE A 359 13.38 -24.10 12.71
C ILE A 359 13.61 -22.60 12.89
N ALA A 360 12.59 -21.87 13.37
CA ALA A 360 12.71 -20.43 13.59
C ALA A 360 13.76 -20.11 14.66
N SER A 361 13.76 -20.87 15.76
CA SER A 361 14.73 -20.72 16.85
C SER A 361 16.17 -20.95 16.39
N ASP A 362 16.40 -21.99 15.61
CA ASP A 362 17.73 -22.33 15.09
C ASP A 362 18.23 -21.28 14.10
N ARG A 363 17.37 -20.83 13.16
CA ARG A 363 17.72 -19.73 12.24
C ARG A 363 18.09 -18.44 12.98
N PHE A 364 17.31 -18.02 13.98
CA PHE A 364 17.64 -16.82 14.77
C PHE A 364 18.90 -16.99 15.60
N HIS A 365 19.14 -18.19 16.18
CA HIS A 365 20.38 -18.48 16.90
C HIS A 365 21.60 -18.34 15.98
N SER A 366 21.55 -18.93 14.81
CA SER A 366 22.62 -18.83 13.81
C SER A 366 22.84 -17.37 13.38
N ILE A 367 21.76 -16.61 13.12
CA ILE A 367 21.85 -15.18 12.76
C ILE A 367 22.51 -14.38 13.89
N ILE A 368 22.11 -14.59 15.13
CA ILE A 368 22.68 -13.90 16.30
C ILE A 368 24.16 -14.23 16.43
N ASN A 369 24.56 -15.49 16.24
CA ASN A 369 25.95 -15.91 16.30
C ASN A 369 26.79 -15.26 15.17
N ILE A 370 26.28 -15.24 13.94
CA ILE A 370 26.91 -14.54 12.80
C ILE A 370 27.06 -13.05 13.12
N CYS A 371 25.99 -12.37 13.53
CA CYS A 371 26.01 -10.95 13.85
C CYS A 371 26.95 -10.58 15.02
N ARG A 372 27.05 -11.44 16.04
CA ARG A 372 28.02 -11.24 17.13
C ARG A 372 29.47 -11.24 16.65
N GLN A 373 29.79 -12.02 15.64
CA GLN A 373 31.15 -12.13 15.08
C GLN A 373 31.44 -11.06 14.02
N THR A 374 30.43 -10.61 13.27
CA THR A 374 30.60 -9.80 12.07
C THR A 374 30.14 -8.37 12.21
N VAL A 375 29.27 -8.07 13.19
CA VAL A 375 28.64 -6.75 13.30
C VAL A 375 29.04 -6.06 14.60
N LYS A 376 29.67 -4.90 14.48
CA LYS A 376 29.83 -3.95 15.58
C LYS A 376 28.62 -3.04 15.60
N LYS A 377 27.72 -3.26 16.57
CA LYS A 377 26.51 -2.44 16.69
C LYS A 377 26.87 -0.98 16.97
N PRO A 378 26.20 -0.01 16.34
CA PRO A 378 26.36 1.40 16.64
C PRO A 378 25.91 1.67 18.09
N HIS A 379 26.50 2.69 18.72
CA HIS A 379 25.84 3.31 19.87
C HIS A 379 24.46 3.79 19.42
N GLU A 380 23.51 3.97 20.37
CA GLU A 380 22.12 4.31 20.08
C GLU A 380 21.98 5.23 18.85
N SER A 381 21.27 4.76 17.81
CA SER A 381 21.10 5.50 16.56
C SER A 381 20.43 6.85 16.84
N LYS A 382 21.03 7.94 16.40
CA LYS A 382 20.50 9.31 16.54
C LYS A 382 19.11 9.43 15.89
N GLU A 383 18.92 8.71 14.79
CA GLU A 383 17.66 8.64 14.05
C GLU A 383 16.56 7.97 14.90
N ARG A 384 16.91 6.89 15.59
CA ARG A 384 15.98 6.17 16.49
C ARG A 384 15.58 7.02 17.68
N LEU A 385 16.54 7.67 18.37
CA LEU A 385 16.27 8.58 19.48
C LEU A 385 15.39 9.76 19.06
N ARG A 386 15.65 10.33 17.87
CA ARG A 386 14.81 11.38 17.30
C ARG A 386 13.39 10.85 17.00
N SER A 387 13.26 9.68 16.41
CA SER A 387 11.98 9.06 16.11
C SER A 387 11.18 8.80 17.38
N GLN A 388 11.79 8.28 18.44
CA GLN A 388 11.13 8.06 19.72
C GLN A 388 10.63 9.37 20.36
N LYS A 389 11.41 10.45 20.31
CA LYS A 389 10.98 11.77 20.80
C LYS A 389 9.77 12.31 20.02
N ILE A 390 9.78 12.17 18.68
CA ILE A 390 8.66 12.58 17.82
C ILE A 390 7.45 11.72 18.14
N ASP A 391 7.62 10.42 18.30
CA ASP A 391 6.54 9.47 18.57
C ASP A 391 5.89 9.69 19.95
N GLN A 392 6.62 10.18 20.96
CA GLN A 392 6.02 10.57 22.23
C GLN A 392 4.90 11.59 22.06
N PHE A 393 5.01 12.50 21.10
CA PHE A 393 3.99 13.49 20.78
C PHE A 393 2.98 12.95 19.76
N LEU A 394 3.43 12.42 18.61
CA LEU A 394 2.57 12.03 17.51
C LEU A 394 1.75 10.76 17.76
N THR A 395 2.22 9.86 18.63
CA THR A 395 1.48 8.63 19.01
C THR A 395 1.10 8.62 20.49
N GLY A 396 1.23 9.74 21.18
CA GLY A 396 0.87 9.88 22.59
C GLY A 396 -0.62 9.66 22.85
N LYS A 397 -0.97 9.16 24.04
CA LYS A 397 -2.34 8.77 24.45
C LYS A 397 -3.39 9.87 24.21
N TYR A 398 -3.04 11.13 24.48
CA TYR A 398 -3.95 12.28 24.36
C TYR A 398 -3.62 13.18 23.17
N THR A 399 -2.39 13.12 22.67
CA THR A 399 -1.89 14.00 21.61
C THR A 399 -2.00 13.38 20.21
N GLY A 400 -2.00 12.05 20.12
CA GLY A 400 -1.92 11.34 18.83
C GLY A 400 -3.09 11.65 17.89
N ILE A 401 -4.34 11.58 18.35
CA ILE A 401 -5.52 11.89 17.51
C ILE A 401 -5.61 13.38 17.18
N PRO A 402 -5.46 14.34 18.14
CA PRO A 402 -5.42 15.77 17.82
C PRO A 402 -4.27 16.13 16.85
N ALA A 403 -3.08 15.58 17.03
CA ALA A 403 -1.95 15.82 16.13
C ALA A 403 -2.25 15.30 14.70
N PHE A 404 -2.84 14.12 14.59
CA PHE A 404 -3.27 13.57 13.31
C PHE A 404 -4.29 14.50 12.60
N ILE A 405 -5.34 14.95 13.31
CA ILE A 405 -6.35 15.86 12.76
C ILE A 405 -5.68 17.18 12.35
N GLY A 406 -4.76 17.71 13.17
CA GLY A 406 -4.03 18.95 12.88
C GLY A 406 -3.15 18.84 11.63
N ILE A 407 -2.36 17.79 11.51
CA ILE A 407 -1.49 17.56 10.35
C ILE A 407 -2.33 17.39 9.06
N MET A 408 -3.37 16.56 9.11
CA MET A 408 -4.25 16.38 7.95
C MET A 408 -5.00 17.67 7.60
N GLY A 409 -5.44 18.43 8.61
CA GLY A 409 -6.05 19.75 8.43
C GLY A 409 -5.11 20.73 7.72
N ILE A 410 -3.83 20.79 8.12
CA ILE A 410 -2.80 21.61 7.46
C ILE A 410 -2.58 21.15 6.02
N VAL A 411 -2.45 19.85 5.77
CA VAL A 411 -2.27 19.31 4.42
C VAL A 411 -3.44 19.69 3.51
N PHE A 412 -4.66 19.49 3.97
CA PHE A 412 -5.86 19.85 3.19
C PHE A 412 -5.98 21.36 2.99
N PHE A 413 -5.69 22.17 4.01
CA PHE A 413 -5.73 23.62 3.91
C PHE A 413 -4.72 24.16 2.90
N LEU A 414 -3.47 23.67 2.94
CA LEU A 414 -2.44 24.04 1.97
C LEU A 414 -2.80 23.59 0.54
N THR A 415 -3.33 22.37 0.41
CA THR A 415 -3.72 21.81 -0.89
C THR A 415 -4.90 22.56 -1.52
N PHE A 416 -5.99 22.78 -0.76
CA PHE A 416 -7.21 23.30 -1.35
C PHE A 416 -7.36 24.83 -1.30
N ASN A 417 -6.73 25.51 -0.34
CA ASN A 417 -6.91 26.95 -0.16
C ASN A 417 -5.70 27.79 -0.57
N ILE A 418 -4.48 27.23 -0.56
CA ILE A 418 -3.29 28.03 -0.85
C ILE A 418 -2.63 27.56 -2.15
N ILE A 419 -1.88 26.46 -2.10
CA ILE A 419 -1.01 26.06 -3.21
C ILE A 419 -1.82 25.53 -4.39
N GLY A 420 -2.74 24.59 -4.12
CA GLY A 420 -3.52 23.95 -5.17
C GLY A 420 -4.44 24.94 -5.87
N SER A 421 -5.17 25.81 -5.15
CA SER A 421 -6.06 26.80 -5.75
C SER A 421 -5.29 27.90 -6.49
N PHE A 422 -4.11 28.32 -6.00
CA PHE A 422 -3.25 29.27 -6.73
C PHE A 422 -2.80 28.69 -8.08
N LEU A 423 -2.29 27.47 -8.09
CA LEU A 423 -1.84 26.79 -9.32
C LEU A 423 -3.02 26.46 -10.24
N GLN A 424 -4.19 26.11 -9.67
CA GLN A 424 -5.43 25.91 -10.43
C GLN A 424 -5.82 27.19 -11.16
N GLY A 425 -5.85 28.35 -10.47
CA GLY A 425 -6.19 29.64 -11.07
C GLY A 425 -5.26 30.03 -12.24
N ILE A 426 -3.96 29.75 -12.13
CA ILE A 426 -3.01 29.95 -13.23
C ILE A 426 -3.38 29.09 -14.44
N LEU A 427 -3.69 27.80 -14.20
CA LEU A 427 -4.01 26.87 -15.28
C LEU A 427 -5.38 27.17 -15.91
N GLU A 428 -6.38 27.54 -15.12
CA GLU A 428 -7.71 27.99 -15.60
C GLU A 428 -7.59 29.23 -16.50
N ASN A 429 -6.82 30.23 -16.09
CA ASN A 429 -6.55 31.40 -16.91
C ASN A 429 -5.84 31.00 -18.23
N GLY A 430 -4.86 30.09 -18.17
CA GLY A 430 -4.18 29.58 -19.34
C GLY A 430 -5.14 28.88 -20.33
N VAL A 431 -5.98 27.97 -19.80
CA VAL A 431 -7.00 27.26 -20.60
C VAL A 431 -8.00 28.24 -21.17
N SER A 432 -8.47 29.23 -20.40
CA SER A 432 -9.41 30.27 -20.85
C SER A 432 -8.83 31.12 -21.99
N ILE A 433 -7.56 31.53 -21.92
CA ILE A 433 -6.87 32.27 -22.98
C ILE A 433 -6.84 31.44 -24.28
N VAL A 434 -6.47 30.16 -24.20
CA VAL A 434 -6.41 29.26 -25.36
C VAL A 434 -7.81 29.04 -25.95
N THR A 435 -8.82 28.82 -25.09
CA THR A 435 -10.22 28.63 -25.49
C THR A 435 -10.73 29.85 -26.22
N ASN A 436 -10.54 31.08 -25.68
CA ASN A 436 -10.96 32.33 -26.31
C ASN A 436 -10.25 32.59 -27.63
N TYR A 437 -8.96 32.22 -27.72
CA TYR A 437 -8.22 32.35 -28.97
C TYR A 437 -8.79 31.42 -30.06
N VAL A 438 -9.06 30.15 -29.70
CA VAL A 438 -9.66 29.18 -30.63
C VAL A 438 -11.08 29.60 -31.00
N ASP A 439 -11.89 30.08 -30.06
CA ASP A 439 -13.24 30.60 -30.27
C ASP A 439 -13.24 31.74 -31.33
N THR A 440 -12.31 32.69 -31.18
CA THR A 440 -12.13 33.80 -32.15
C THR A 440 -11.75 33.29 -33.52
N LEU A 441 -10.84 32.31 -33.63
CA LEU A 441 -10.44 31.73 -34.91
C LEU A 441 -11.60 30.98 -35.58
N LEU A 442 -12.38 30.19 -34.84
CA LEU A 442 -13.52 29.44 -35.37
C LEU A 442 -14.64 30.37 -35.84
N THR A 443 -14.88 31.46 -35.09
CA THR A 443 -15.86 32.51 -35.46
C THR A 443 -15.44 33.22 -36.71
N GLN A 444 -14.16 33.60 -36.86
CA GLN A 444 -13.62 34.21 -38.08
C GLN A 444 -13.70 33.29 -39.33
N ALA A 445 -13.50 31.98 -39.09
CA ALA A 445 -13.60 30.97 -40.14
C ALA A 445 -15.03 30.60 -40.51
N GLN A 446 -16.07 31.21 -39.89
CA GLN A 446 -17.51 30.97 -40.12
C GLN A 446 -17.89 29.48 -40.15
N ILE A 447 -17.33 28.71 -39.20
CA ILE A 447 -17.58 27.28 -39.10
C ILE A 447 -19.01 27.01 -38.65
N ASN A 448 -19.58 25.86 -39.02
CA ASN A 448 -20.93 25.42 -38.64
C ASN A 448 -21.10 25.48 -37.11
N VAL A 449 -22.23 26.04 -36.66
CA VAL A 449 -22.57 26.26 -35.24
C VAL A 449 -22.44 25.02 -34.41
N ALA A 450 -22.86 23.85 -34.94
CA ALA A 450 -22.72 22.60 -34.22
C ALA A 450 -21.24 22.18 -33.97
N LEU A 451 -20.40 22.36 -35.00
CA LEU A 451 -18.97 22.05 -34.92
C LEU A 451 -18.23 23.04 -34.00
N HIS A 452 -18.63 24.31 -34.05
CA HIS A 452 -18.13 25.34 -33.14
C HIS A 452 -18.44 25.00 -31.68
N SER A 453 -19.70 24.70 -31.35
CA SER A 453 -20.12 24.27 -29.98
C SER A 453 -19.46 22.98 -29.57
N LEU A 454 -19.28 21.99 -30.45
CA LEU A 454 -18.54 20.76 -30.12
C LEU A 454 -17.11 21.06 -29.67
N ILE A 455 -16.42 21.94 -30.42
CA ILE A 455 -15.03 22.27 -30.13
C ILE A 455 -14.93 23.06 -28.80
N ILE A 456 -15.72 24.13 -28.66
CA ILE A 456 -15.62 25.04 -27.53
C ILE A 456 -16.26 24.40 -26.27
N ASP A 457 -17.55 24.00 -26.37
CA ASP A 457 -18.30 23.55 -25.21
C ASP A 457 -18.03 22.07 -24.89
N GLY A 458 -17.93 21.23 -25.92
CA GLY A 458 -17.69 19.80 -25.75
C GLY A 458 -16.24 19.46 -25.38
N ILE A 459 -15.26 20.04 -26.13
CA ILE A 459 -13.84 19.71 -26.01
C ILE A 459 -13.12 20.65 -25.02
N PHE A 460 -13.04 21.94 -25.32
CA PHE A 460 -12.25 22.88 -24.54
C PHE A 460 -12.78 23.07 -23.13
N ASN A 461 -14.08 23.28 -22.95
CA ASN A 461 -14.68 23.42 -21.65
C ASN A 461 -14.62 22.10 -20.85
N GLY A 462 -14.92 20.96 -21.50
CA GLY A 462 -14.88 19.65 -20.82
C GLY A 462 -13.47 19.21 -20.43
N VAL A 463 -12.50 19.32 -21.35
CA VAL A 463 -11.09 18.98 -21.08
C VAL A 463 -10.45 20.01 -20.15
N GLY A 464 -10.75 21.29 -20.34
CA GLY A 464 -10.26 22.39 -19.51
C GLY A 464 -10.58 22.20 -18.06
N THR A 465 -11.83 21.83 -17.74
CA THR A 465 -12.25 21.53 -16.37
C THR A 465 -11.41 20.42 -15.74
N VAL A 466 -11.11 19.35 -16.47
CA VAL A 466 -10.29 18.24 -15.96
C VAL A 466 -8.85 18.66 -15.71
N LEU A 467 -8.27 19.42 -16.65
CA LEU A 467 -6.91 19.95 -16.52
C LEU A 467 -6.79 20.89 -15.32
N SER A 468 -7.81 21.71 -15.07
CA SER A 468 -7.82 22.68 -13.96
C SER A 468 -7.69 22.01 -12.60
N PHE A 469 -8.15 20.76 -12.43
CA PHE A 469 -8.00 20.02 -11.16
C PHE A 469 -6.65 19.33 -11.01
N LEU A 470 -5.86 19.18 -12.07
CA LEU A 470 -4.57 18.51 -12.01
C LEU A 470 -3.62 19.11 -10.97
N PRO A 471 -3.45 20.44 -10.85
CA PRO A 471 -2.57 21.03 -9.85
C PRO A 471 -2.96 20.70 -8.41
N ILE A 472 -4.25 20.68 -8.10
CA ILE A 472 -4.74 20.30 -6.77
C ILE A 472 -4.37 18.85 -6.46
N ILE A 473 -4.58 17.96 -7.43
CA ILE A 473 -4.28 16.52 -7.26
C ILE A 473 -2.78 16.30 -7.08
N VAL A 474 -1.95 16.97 -7.88
CA VAL A 474 -0.48 16.88 -7.77
C VAL A 474 -0.01 17.42 -6.43
N THR A 475 -0.56 18.55 -5.96
CA THR A 475 -0.23 19.12 -4.65
C THR A 475 -0.63 18.19 -3.49
N LEU A 476 -1.81 17.56 -3.59
CA LEU A 476 -2.25 16.58 -2.63
C LEU A 476 -1.29 15.37 -2.58
N PHE A 477 -0.95 14.82 -3.73
CA PHE A 477 0.01 13.71 -3.81
C PHE A 477 1.39 14.11 -3.28
N PHE A 478 1.83 15.34 -3.49
CA PHE A 478 3.08 15.84 -2.94
C PHE A 478 3.12 15.72 -1.42
N PHE A 479 2.12 16.26 -0.73
CA PHE A 479 2.05 16.17 0.72
C PHE A 479 1.87 14.73 1.22
N LEU A 480 1.04 13.95 0.55
CA LEU A 480 0.83 12.54 0.92
C LEU A 480 2.10 11.70 0.74
N SER A 481 2.87 11.92 -0.33
CA SER A 481 4.15 11.24 -0.54
C SER A 481 5.15 11.60 0.55
N ILE A 482 5.19 12.86 0.97
CA ILE A 482 6.04 13.27 2.11
C ILE A 482 5.63 12.55 3.40
N LEU A 483 4.33 12.46 3.69
CA LEU A 483 3.84 11.77 4.88
C LEU A 483 4.08 10.26 4.82
N GLU A 484 3.98 9.65 3.64
CA GLU A 484 4.22 8.22 3.41
C GLU A 484 5.72 7.91 3.56
N ASP A 485 6.58 8.58 2.82
CA ASP A 485 8.03 8.35 2.82
C ASP A 485 8.67 8.72 4.18
N SER A 486 8.11 9.69 4.90
CA SER A 486 8.58 10.03 6.25
C SER A 486 8.29 8.95 7.29
N GLY A 487 7.44 7.96 7.00
CA GLY A 487 7.00 6.93 7.95
C GLY A 487 5.83 7.35 8.85
N TYR A 488 5.26 8.56 8.65
CA TYR A 488 4.14 9.04 9.46
C TYR A 488 2.84 8.23 9.21
N MET A 489 2.61 7.79 7.96
CA MET A 489 1.39 7.02 7.64
C MET A 489 1.32 5.67 8.35
N ALA A 490 2.46 5.06 8.67
CA ALA A 490 2.52 3.85 9.51
C ALA A 490 1.99 4.14 10.94
N ARG A 491 2.33 5.31 11.50
CA ARG A 491 1.82 5.74 12.82
C ARG A 491 0.33 6.01 12.80
N VAL A 492 -0.17 6.63 11.73
CA VAL A 492 -1.61 6.84 11.53
C VAL A 492 -2.35 5.51 11.50
N ALA A 493 -1.83 4.50 10.77
CA ALA A 493 -2.41 3.17 10.75
C ALA A 493 -2.42 2.53 12.14
N PHE A 494 -1.32 2.69 12.92
CA PHE A 494 -1.22 2.23 14.29
C PHE A 494 -2.25 2.88 15.23
N ILE A 495 -2.44 4.19 15.14
CA ILE A 495 -3.41 4.94 15.96
C ILE A 495 -4.84 4.50 15.63
N MET A 496 -5.16 4.30 14.35
CA MET A 496 -6.52 4.09 13.86
C MET A 496 -6.96 2.62 13.85
N ASP A 497 -6.07 1.65 14.07
CA ASP A 497 -6.40 0.21 13.95
C ASP A 497 -7.57 -0.21 14.82
N LYS A 498 -7.59 0.20 16.09
CA LYS A 498 -8.68 -0.16 17.01
C LYS A 498 -10.05 0.33 16.56
N LEU A 499 -10.13 1.55 15.99
CA LEU A 499 -11.38 2.10 15.48
C LEU A 499 -11.86 1.38 14.23
N LEU A 500 -10.95 1.19 13.27
CA LEU A 500 -11.27 0.57 12.00
C LEU A 500 -11.63 -0.91 12.14
N ARG A 501 -10.99 -1.63 13.06
CA ARG A 501 -11.31 -3.03 13.37
C ARG A 501 -12.75 -3.22 13.85
N LYS A 502 -13.31 -2.26 14.59
CA LYS A 502 -14.72 -2.33 15.00
C LYS A 502 -15.66 -2.40 13.80
N ILE A 503 -15.34 -1.70 12.73
CA ILE A 503 -16.12 -1.72 11.48
C ILE A 503 -15.65 -2.80 10.49
N GLY A 504 -14.67 -3.63 10.87
CA GLY A 504 -14.19 -4.77 10.07
C GLY A 504 -13.06 -4.46 9.11
N LEU A 505 -12.33 -3.37 9.31
CA LEU A 505 -11.18 -2.96 8.51
C LEU A 505 -9.88 -2.99 9.32
N SER A 506 -8.73 -3.16 8.67
CA SER A 506 -7.42 -2.99 9.28
C SER A 506 -7.03 -1.50 9.39
N GLY A 507 -6.11 -1.16 10.29
CA GLY A 507 -5.62 0.20 10.46
C GLY A 507 -5.05 0.83 9.19
N ARG A 508 -4.46 0.02 8.31
CA ARG A 508 -3.92 0.49 7.02
C ARG A 508 -5.00 1.05 6.08
N SER A 509 -6.26 0.65 6.23
CA SER A 509 -7.38 1.14 5.41
C SER A 509 -7.66 2.62 5.60
N ILE A 510 -7.14 3.25 6.68
CA ILE A 510 -7.31 4.70 6.89
C ILE A 510 -6.67 5.53 5.78
N VAL A 511 -5.53 5.08 5.22
CA VAL A 511 -4.77 5.82 4.22
C VAL A 511 -5.59 6.06 2.94
N PRO A 512 -6.12 5.01 2.25
CA PRO A 512 -7.02 5.20 1.13
C PRO A 512 -8.26 6.03 1.44
N MET A 513 -8.84 5.85 2.63
CA MET A 513 -10.03 6.61 3.03
C MET A 513 -9.74 8.09 3.23
N LEU A 514 -8.59 8.45 3.82
CA LEU A 514 -8.15 9.84 3.95
C LEU A 514 -7.91 10.50 2.59
N ILE A 515 -7.23 9.79 1.68
CA ILE A 515 -7.05 10.26 0.31
C ILE A 515 -8.40 10.51 -0.37
N GLY A 516 -9.41 9.68 -0.05
CA GLY A 516 -10.79 9.82 -0.53
C GLY A 516 -11.47 11.16 -0.18
N PHE A 517 -11.10 11.80 0.94
CA PHE A 517 -11.56 13.16 1.25
C PHE A 517 -11.03 14.21 0.27
N GLY A 518 -9.87 13.99 -0.30
CA GLY A 518 -9.36 14.81 -1.38
C GLY A 518 -9.99 14.45 -2.73
N CYS A 519 -9.81 13.21 -3.16
CA CYS A 519 -10.38 12.68 -4.39
C CYS A 519 -10.59 11.16 -4.29
N THR A 520 -11.75 10.68 -4.72
CA THR A 520 -12.10 9.25 -4.68
C THR A 520 -11.21 8.41 -5.60
N VAL A 521 -10.78 8.94 -6.77
CA VAL A 521 -9.94 8.21 -7.73
C VAL A 521 -8.62 7.75 -7.12
N PRO A 522 -7.76 8.65 -6.61
CA PRO A 522 -6.53 8.25 -5.96
C PRO A 522 -6.78 7.46 -4.66
N GLY A 523 -7.87 7.72 -3.94
CA GLY A 523 -8.25 6.94 -2.76
C GLY A 523 -8.48 5.46 -3.10
N VAL A 524 -9.21 5.18 -4.18
CA VAL A 524 -9.42 3.82 -4.69
C VAL A 524 -8.11 3.19 -5.13
N MET A 525 -7.26 3.92 -5.85
CA MET A 525 -5.97 3.41 -6.32
C MET A 525 -5.00 3.11 -5.17
N ALA A 526 -5.00 3.93 -4.11
CA ALA A 526 -4.16 3.72 -2.93
C ALA A 526 -4.51 2.44 -2.16
N SER A 527 -5.72 1.88 -2.35
CA SER A 527 -6.11 0.61 -1.74
C SER A 527 -5.27 -0.59 -2.17
N ARG A 528 -4.43 -0.46 -3.22
CA ARG A 528 -3.48 -1.48 -3.65
C ARG A 528 -2.43 -1.81 -2.59
N THR A 529 -2.14 -0.88 -1.68
CA THR A 529 -1.22 -1.09 -0.57
C THR A 529 -1.77 -2.02 0.52
N LEU A 530 -3.06 -2.42 0.42
CA LEU A 530 -3.70 -3.34 1.36
C LEU A 530 -3.45 -4.78 0.93
N SER A 531 -2.81 -5.55 1.79
CA SER A 531 -2.44 -6.95 1.57
C SER A 531 -3.66 -7.90 1.51
N SER A 532 -4.76 -7.55 2.20
CA SER A 532 -5.98 -8.35 2.21
C SER A 532 -6.93 -7.97 1.08
N ARG A 533 -7.31 -8.94 0.25
CA ARG A 533 -8.34 -8.76 -0.77
C ARG A 533 -9.68 -8.30 -0.18
N ARG A 534 -10.05 -8.83 0.98
CA ARG A 534 -11.28 -8.47 1.71
C ARG A 534 -11.23 -7.01 2.16
N ASP A 535 -10.17 -6.61 2.87
CA ASP A 535 -10.01 -5.24 3.37
C ASP A 535 -9.93 -4.24 2.21
N ARG A 536 -9.26 -4.61 1.13
CA ARG A 536 -9.17 -3.81 -0.09
C ARG A 536 -10.55 -3.61 -0.73
N GLN A 537 -11.33 -4.68 -0.93
CA GLN A 537 -12.68 -4.59 -1.51
C GLN A 537 -13.58 -3.70 -0.65
N MET A 538 -13.58 -3.93 0.65
CA MET A 538 -14.40 -3.17 1.59
C MET A 538 -13.98 -1.69 1.63
N THR A 539 -12.68 -1.40 1.63
CA THR A 539 -12.15 -0.03 1.61
C THR A 539 -12.56 0.70 0.32
N ILE A 540 -12.45 0.04 -0.85
CA ILE A 540 -12.85 0.64 -2.13
C ILE A 540 -14.35 0.99 -2.14
N ILE A 541 -15.19 0.11 -1.60
CA ILE A 541 -16.65 0.33 -1.54
C ILE A 541 -16.99 1.49 -0.59
N LEU A 542 -16.23 1.67 0.49
CA LEU A 542 -16.45 2.70 1.49
C LEU A 542 -15.84 4.07 1.13
N THR A 543 -14.79 4.12 0.33
CA THR A 543 -14.11 5.36 -0.05
C THR A 543 -15.05 6.42 -0.65
N PRO A 544 -16.04 6.13 -1.50
CA PRO A 544 -16.94 7.14 -2.05
C PRO A 544 -17.89 7.81 -1.05
N PHE A 545 -18.08 7.26 0.16
CA PHE A 545 -18.83 7.91 1.24
C PHE A 545 -18.07 9.10 1.83
N MET A 546 -16.76 9.14 1.64
CA MET A 546 -15.94 10.30 2.02
C MET A 546 -16.26 11.48 1.09
N SER A 547 -16.42 12.65 1.68
CA SER A 547 -16.74 13.86 0.92
C SER A 547 -15.51 14.39 0.20
N CYS A 548 -15.41 14.18 -1.11
CA CYS A 548 -14.28 14.68 -1.90
C CYS A 548 -14.42 16.21 -2.18
N SER A 549 -13.29 16.85 -2.56
CA SER A 549 -13.22 18.28 -2.85
C SER A 549 -14.21 18.77 -3.92
N ALA A 550 -14.50 17.96 -4.92
CA ALA A 550 -15.45 18.28 -5.98
C ALA A 550 -16.91 18.47 -5.49
N LYS A 551 -17.24 17.99 -4.29
CA LYS A 551 -18.55 18.21 -3.66
C LYS A 551 -18.63 19.57 -2.95
N LEU A 552 -17.50 20.20 -2.59
CA LEU A 552 -17.47 21.46 -1.85
C LEU A 552 -18.20 22.62 -2.56
N PRO A 553 -18.04 22.83 -3.89
CA PRO A 553 -18.79 23.88 -4.60
C PRO A 553 -20.31 23.71 -4.46
N ILE A 554 -20.82 22.46 -4.48
CA ILE A 554 -22.24 22.17 -4.28
C ILE A 554 -22.67 22.62 -2.88
N TYR A 555 -21.90 22.24 -1.85
CA TYR A 555 -22.21 22.61 -0.48
C TYR A 555 -22.17 24.13 -0.28
N ALA A 556 -21.12 24.79 -0.79
CA ALA A 556 -20.99 26.24 -0.69
C ALA A 556 -22.15 26.97 -1.36
N PHE A 557 -22.53 26.56 -2.58
CA PHE A 557 -23.64 27.15 -3.32
C PHE A 557 -24.97 27.00 -2.56
N PHE A 558 -25.35 25.80 -2.20
CA PHE A 558 -26.63 25.58 -1.49
C PHE A 558 -26.65 26.18 -0.10
N THR A 559 -25.53 26.16 0.64
CA THR A 559 -25.48 26.76 1.99
C THR A 559 -25.56 28.27 1.94
N SER A 560 -24.98 28.91 0.93
CA SER A 560 -25.10 30.39 0.75
C SER A 560 -26.53 30.83 0.40
N VAL A 561 -27.24 30.01 -0.40
CA VAL A 561 -28.59 30.33 -0.89
C VAL A 561 -29.67 29.97 0.14
N PHE A 562 -29.64 28.79 0.73
CA PHE A 562 -30.73 28.27 1.59
C PHE A 562 -30.48 28.35 3.09
N PHE A 563 -29.20 28.52 3.53
CA PHE A 563 -28.81 28.54 4.95
C PHE A 563 -27.91 29.74 5.29
N PRO A 564 -28.38 31.00 5.05
CA PRO A 564 -27.57 32.17 5.34
C PRO A 564 -27.23 32.24 6.83
N GLY A 565 -25.93 32.45 7.15
CA GLY A 565 -25.41 32.49 8.52
C GLY A 565 -25.22 31.14 9.21
N LYS A 566 -25.71 30.01 8.65
CA LYS A 566 -25.54 28.65 9.20
C LYS A 566 -24.75 27.73 8.28
N GLY A 567 -24.17 28.25 7.19
CA GLY A 567 -23.49 27.45 6.15
C GLY A 567 -22.39 26.55 6.68
N ALA A 568 -21.55 27.04 7.59
CA ALA A 568 -20.48 26.26 8.20
C ALA A 568 -21.03 25.06 9.02
N LEU A 569 -22.10 25.25 9.76
CA LEU A 569 -22.73 24.16 10.54
C LEU A 569 -23.32 23.09 9.63
N VAL A 570 -23.96 23.48 8.52
CA VAL A 570 -24.52 22.54 7.53
C VAL A 570 -23.38 21.76 6.85
N MET A 571 -22.28 22.40 6.48
CA MET A 571 -21.12 21.72 5.91
C MET A 571 -20.52 20.69 6.87
N ILE A 572 -20.31 21.06 8.15
CA ILE A 572 -19.82 20.13 9.17
C ILE A 572 -20.79 18.94 9.34
N PHE A 573 -22.08 19.23 9.39
CA PHE A 573 -23.12 18.20 9.45
C PHE A 573 -23.02 17.21 8.28
N LEU A 574 -22.88 17.71 7.04
CA LEU A 574 -22.74 16.86 5.86
C LEU A 574 -21.51 15.95 5.93
N TYR A 575 -20.37 16.48 6.36
CA TYR A 575 -19.16 15.66 6.54
C TYR A 575 -19.36 14.55 7.57
N ILE A 576 -19.89 14.89 8.74
CA ILE A 576 -20.18 13.92 9.81
C ILE A 576 -21.21 12.90 9.33
N PHE A 577 -22.26 13.34 8.64
CA PHE A 577 -23.31 12.48 8.12
C PHE A 577 -22.77 11.47 7.10
N GLY A 578 -21.90 11.89 6.18
CA GLY A 578 -21.22 11.00 5.25
C GLY A 578 -20.38 9.92 5.94
N ILE A 579 -19.58 10.31 6.94
CA ILE A 579 -18.78 9.38 7.74
C ILE A 579 -19.66 8.37 8.48
N LEU A 580 -20.72 8.85 9.17
CA LEU A 580 -21.65 7.98 9.90
C LEU A 580 -22.37 7.00 8.98
N THR A 581 -22.84 7.46 7.82
CA THR A 581 -23.47 6.58 6.82
C THR A 581 -22.48 5.52 6.33
N GLY A 582 -21.23 5.91 6.07
CA GLY A 582 -20.14 4.99 5.73
C GLY A 582 -19.87 3.94 6.81
N ILE A 583 -19.87 4.33 8.09
CA ILE A 583 -19.71 3.42 9.24
C ILE A 583 -20.88 2.44 9.34
N ILE A 584 -22.12 2.92 9.23
CA ILE A 584 -23.32 2.07 9.26
C ILE A 584 -23.27 1.05 8.12
N PHE A 585 -22.92 1.50 6.92
CA PHE A 585 -22.80 0.62 5.77
C PHE A 585 -21.66 -0.39 5.93
N ALA A 586 -20.54 0.02 6.50
CA ALA A 586 -19.43 -0.88 6.82
C ALA A 586 -19.85 -1.99 7.78
N LEU A 587 -20.64 -1.67 8.83
CA LEU A 587 -21.17 -2.67 9.77
C LEU A 587 -22.12 -3.65 9.10
N ILE A 588 -22.96 -3.18 8.18
CA ILE A 588 -23.84 -4.04 7.37
C ILE A 588 -23.02 -4.99 6.49
N LEU A 589 -22.01 -4.48 5.81
CA LEU A 589 -21.12 -5.26 4.96
C LEU A 589 -20.32 -6.31 5.76
N LYS A 590 -19.81 -5.94 6.95
CA LYS A 590 -19.11 -6.85 7.87
C LYS A 590 -20.01 -8.03 8.27
N GLY A 591 -21.27 -7.76 8.56
CA GLY A 591 -22.24 -8.81 8.98
C GLY A 591 -22.74 -9.72 7.85
N SER A 592 -22.70 -9.23 6.60
CA SER A 592 -23.30 -9.90 5.44
C SER A 592 -22.26 -10.49 4.47
N LEU A 593 -21.63 -9.65 3.66
CA LEU A 593 -20.76 -10.06 2.54
C LEU A 593 -19.32 -10.34 2.96
N PHE A 594 -18.80 -9.57 3.93
CA PHE A 594 -17.40 -9.63 4.33
C PHE A 594 -17.24 -10.20 5.75
N LYS A 595 -17.78 -11.41 5.94
CA LYS A 595 -17.64 -12.15 7.20
C LYS A 595 -16.17 -12.50 7.47
N GLY A 596 -15.76 -12.54 8.74
CA GLY A 596 -14.43 -12.86 9.19
C GLY A 596 -13.72 -11.66 9.83
N GLU A 597 -12.56 -11.91 10.42
CA GLU A 597 -11.75 -10.88 11.06
C GLU A 597 -10.82 -10.18 10.05
N PRO A 598 -10.51 -8.89 10.25
CA PRO A 598 -9.51 -8.22 9.45
C PRO A 598 -8.12 -8.86 9.68
N VAL A 599 -7.26 -8.78 8.66
CA VAL A 599 -5.89 -9.32 8.74
C VAL A 599 -5.21 -8.81 10.00
N PRO A 600 -4.47 -9.68 10.72
CA PRO A 600 -3.69 -9.28 11.88
C PRO A 600 -2.77 -8.10 11.58
N PHE A 601 -2.67 -7.19 12.52
CA PHE A 601 -1.86 -6.00 12.38
C PHE A 601 -0.50 -6.25 13.04
N VAL A 602 0.41 -6.81 12.25
CA VAL A 602 1.82 -6.96 12.64
C VAL A 602 2.62 -6.05 11.72
N MET A 603 3.24 -5.03 12.27
CA MET A 603 3.93 -4.01 11.49
C MET A 603 5.11 -3.42 12.28
N GLU A 604 6.21 -3.20 11.59
CA GLU A 604 7.33 -2.40 12.10
C GLU A 604 7.02 -0.91 11.88
N LEU A 605 7.36 -0.07 12.85
CA LEU A 605 7.30 1.38 12.70
C LEU A 605 8.67 1.88 12.20
N PRO A 606 8.79 2.31 10.92
CA PRO A 606 10.05 2.75 10.37
C PRO A 606 10.53 4.04 11.06
N ASN A 607 11.83 4.26 11.14
CA ASN A 607 12.37 5.53 11.62
C ASN A 607 11.92 6.69 10.74
N TYR A 608 11.70 7.89 11.34
CA TYR A 608 11.38 9.08 10.56
C TYR A 608 12.58 9.49 9.71
N ARG A 609 12.34 9.56 8.40
CA ARG A 609 13.34 9.98 7.41
C ARG A 609 12.80 11.12 6.57
N MET A 610 13.70 12.02 6.15
CA MET A 610 13.33 13.02 5.16
C MET A 610 13.30 12.38 3.77
N PRO A 611 12.19 12.51 3.03
CA PRO A 611 12.09 11.93 1.68
C PRO A 611 13.08 12.59 0.72
N GLY A 612 13.66 11.80 -0.17
CA GLY A 612 14.55 12.31 -1.21
C GLY A 612 13.77 13.11 -2.26
N ALA A 613 14.15 14.36 -2.51
CA ALA A 613 13.46 15.25 -3.45
C ALA A 613 13.31 14.63 -4.85
N LYS A 614 14.34 13.94 -5.34
CA LYS A 614 14.31 13.25 -6.64
C LYS A 614 13.25 12.15 -6.71
N ASN A 615 13.13 11.33 -5.65
CA ASN A 615 12.16 10.24 -5.58
C ASN A 615 10.74 10.79 -5.51
N VAL A 616 10.51 11.84 -4.71
CA VAL A 616 9.20 12.52 -4.63
C VAL A 616 8.79 13.08 -5.98
N CYS A 617 9.69 13.80 -6.69
CA CYS A 617 9.39 14.34 -8.01
C CYS A 617 9.08 13.24 -9.04
N GLN A 618 9.81 12.14 -9.03
CA GLN A 618 9.56 11.01 -9.93
C GLN A 618 8.21 10.37 -9.64
N LEU A 619 7.90 10.11 -8.38
CA LEU A 619 6.61 9.54 -7.96
C LEU A 619 5.45 10.47 -8.33
N LEU A 620 5.60 11.78 -8.13
CA LEU A 620 4.61 12.77 -8.55
C LEU A 620 4.35 12.74 -10.04
N TRP A 621 5.41 12.67 -10.84
CA TRP A 621 5.29 12.58 -12.31
C TRP A 621 4.57 11.32 -12.75
N GLU A 622 4.91 10.17 -12.15
CA GLU A 622 4.23 8.90 -12.43
C GLU A 622 2.74 8.96 -12.09
N LYS A 623 2.39 9.50 -10.90
CA LYS A 623 0.99 9.67 -10.47
C LYS A 623 0.23 10.67 -11.35
N ALA A 624 0.86 11.80 -11.70
CA ALA A 624 0.27 12.80 -12.58
C ALA A 624 0.03 12.25 -13.99
N LYS A 625 1.00 11.54 -14.56
CA LYS A 625 0.90 10.89 -15.86
C LYS A 625 -0.20 9.83 -15.88
N ASP A 626 -0.27 9.00 -14.86
CA ASP A 626 -1.30 7.97 -14.69
C ASP A 626 -2.70 8.59 -14.61
N PHE A 627 -2.85 9.67 -13.86
CA PHE A 627 -4.12 10.41 -13.77
C PHE A 627 -4.51 11.02 -15.11
N LEU A 628 -3.58 11.71 -15.78
CA LEU A 628 -3.84 12.31 -17.08
C LEU A 628 -4.26 11.28 -18.12
N GLN A 629 -3.51 10.20 -18.27
CA GLN A 629 -3.82 9.17 -19.27
C GLN A 629 -5.18 8.51 -19.04
N ARG A 630 -5.57 8.29 -17.79
CA ARG A 630 -6.76 7.52 -17.44
C ARG A 630 -8.00 8.38 -17.29
N ALA A 631 -7.90 9.49 -16.57
CA ALA A 631 -9.01 10.40 -16.36
C ALA A 631 -9.36 11.13 -17.65
N PHE A 632 -8.37 11.59 -18.40
CA PHE A 632 -8.55 12.31 -19.65
C PHE A 632 -9.37 11.50 -20.67
N THR A 633 -9.00 10.25 -20.94
CA THR A 633 -9.68 9.44 -21.96
C THR A 633 -11.16 9.19 -21.60
N VAL A 634 -11.43 8.81 -20.34
CA VAL A 634 -12.79 8.49 -19.90
C VAL A 634 -13.65 9.74 -19.83
N ILE A 635 -13.11 10.82 -19.28
CA ILE A 635 -13.86 12.07 -19.13
C ILE A 635 -14.07 12.73 -20.49
N PHE A 636 -13.06 12.73 -21.38
CA PHE A 636 -13.17 13.26 -22.74
C PHE A 636 -14.31 12.61 -23.53
N VAL A 637 -14.36 11.28 -23.57
CA VAL A 637 -15.46 10.58 -24.26
C VAL A 637 -16.80 10.94 -23.64
N ALA A 638 -16.84 10.99 -22.34
CA ALA A 638 -18.07 11.23 -21.61
C ALA A 638 -18.56 12.69 -21.76
N THR A 639 -17.66 13.70 -21.82
CA THR A 639 -18.04 15.10 -22.10
C THR A 639 -18.63 15.27 -23.49
N ILE A 640 -18.09 14.58 -24.49
CA ILE A 640 -18.65 14.58 -25.85
C ILE A 640 -20.07 13.99 -25.84
N ILE A 641 -20.29 12.89 -25.13
CA ILE A 641 -21.62 12.26 -25.02
C ILE A 641 -22.62 13.22 -24.35
N ILE A 642 -22.26 13.85 -23.24
CA ILE A 642 -23.13 14.79 -22.55
C ILE A 642 -23.40 16.04 -23.41
N TRP A 643 -22.35 16.60 -24.05
CA TRP A 643 -22.53 17.71 -25.00
C TRP A 643 -23.54 17.33 -26.08
N PHE A 644 -23.42 16.14 -26.68
CA PHE A 644 -24.36 15.66 -27.68
C PHE A 644 -25.78 15.58 -27.12
N LEU A 645 -25.98 15.02 -25.95
CA LEU A 645 -27.30 14.90 -25.33
C LEU A 645 -27.90 16.25 -24.90
N GLN A 646 -27.07 17.26 -24.65
CA GLN A 646 -27.51 18.62 -24.31
C GLN A 646 -27.83 19.48 -25.52
N THR A 647 -27.11 19.26 -26.63
CA THR A 647 -27.17 20.13 -27.82
C THR A 647 -28.24 19.70 -28.79
N PHE A 648 -28.61 18.40 -28.83
CA PHE A 648 -29.56 17.87 -29.81
C PHE A 648 -30.89 17.43 -29.18
N ASP A 649 -31.96 17.61 -30.02
CA ASP A 649 -33.27 17.02 -29.75
C ASP A 649 -33.37 15.57 -30.28
N LEU A 650 -34.49 14.88 -30.06
CA LEU A 650 -34.73 13.52 -30.58
C LEU A 650 -34.75 13.40 -32.11
N ARG A 651 -34.78 14.53 -32.83
CA ARG A 651 -34.75 14.59 -34.32
C ARG A 651 -33.38 15.00 -34.82
N PHE A 652 -32.36 15.10 -33.94
CA PHE A 652 -31.01 15.57 -34.24
C PHE A 652 -30.92 17.03 -34.75
N ASN A 653 -31.88 17.89 -34.36
CA ASN A 653 -31.76 19.33 -34.57
C ASN A 653 -31.07 19.97 -33.37
N ILE A 654 -30.37 21.07 -33.60
CA ILE A 654 -29.77 21.86 -32.52
C ILE A 654 -30.89 22.51 -31.71
N VAL A 655 -30.87 22.31 -30.43
CA VAL A 655 -31.89 22.77 -29.49
C VAL A 655 -31.71 24.27 -29.21
N THR A 656 -32.80 25.04 -29.35
CA THR A 656 -32.84 26.45 -28.96
C THR A 656 -33.22 26.66 -27.49
N GLU A 657 -34.04 25.77 -26.94
CA GLU A 657 -34.42 25.74 -25.52
C GLU A 657 -33.89 24.47 -24.85
N SER A 658 -33.18 24.59 -23.72
CA SER A 658 -32.60 23.47 -22.98
C SER A 658 -33.61 22.36 -22.61
N LYS A 659 -34.90 22.70 -22.54
CA LYS A 659 -36.00 21.77 -22.20
C LYS A 659 -36.21 20.69 -23.26
N ASP A 660 -35.92 20.99 -24.52
CA ASP A 660 -36.17 20.09 -25.66
C ASP A 660 -34.97 19.17 -25.94
N SER A 661 -33.89 19.31 -25.19
CA SER A 661 -32.70 18.45 -25.33
C SER A 661 -32.99 17.00 -24.92
N ILE A 662 -32.30 16.06 -25.58
CA ILE A 662 -32.38 14.63 -25.23
C ILE A 662 -32.12 14.42 -23.71
N LEU A 663 -31.16 15.13 -23.17
CA LEU A 663 -30.81 15.04 -21.75
C LEU A 663 -31.96 15.50 -20.84
N ALA A 664 -32.63 16.61 -21.19
CA ALA A 664 -33.78 17.11 -20.42
C ALA A 664 -34.97 16.14 -20.48
N ILE A 665 -35.21 15.53 -21.64
CA ILE A 665 -36.26 14.53 -21.79
C ILE A 665 -35.98 13.29 -20.93
N LEU A 666 -34.75 12.76 -20.98
CA LEU A 666 -34.31 11.64 -20.12
C LEU A 666 -34.44 11.99 -18.63
N ALA A 667 -34.01 13.19 -18.25
CA ALA A 667 -34.12 13.69 -16.88
C ALA A 667 -35.59 13.84 -16.44
N GLY A 668 -36.49 14.22 -17.36
CA GLY A 668 -37.93 14.29 -17.12
C GLY A 668 -38.55 12.92 -16.78
N TYR A 669 -38.09 11.84 -17.40
CA TYR A 669 -38.50 10.47 -17.03
C TYR A 669 -37.98 10.02 -15.65
N ILE A 670 -36.82 10.53 -15.23
CA ILE A 670 -36.21 10.17 -13.94
C ILE A 670 -36.75 11.06 -12.80
N ALA A 671 -37.15 12.30 -13.09
CA ALA A 671 -37.60 13.28 -12.11
C ALA A 671 -38.69 12.76 -11.13
N PRO A 672 -39.70 11.96 -11.55
CA PRO A 672 -40.72 11.44 -10.64
C PRO A 672 -40.16 10.58 -9.49
N ILE A 673 -39.01 9.96 -9.67
CA ILE A 673 -38.34 9.14 -8.63
C ILE A 673 -37.92 10.03 -7.45
N PHE A 674 -37.67 11.32 -7.68
CA PHE A 674 -37.24 12.27 -6.70
C PHE A 674 -38.39 13.07 -6.06
N ASN A 675 -39.64 12.90 -6.51
CA ASN A 675 -40.82 13.53 -5.89
C ASN A 675 -40.93 13.26 -4.38
N PRO A 676 -40.74 12.00 -3.89
CA PRO A 676 -40.80 11.71 -2.46
C PRO A 676 -39.69 12.39 -1.64
N LEU A 677 -38.64 12.90 -2.29
CA LEU A 677 -37.51 13.58 -1.68
C LEU A 677 -37.67 15.11 -1.68
N GLY A 678 -38.74 15.63 -2.30
CA GLY A 678 -39.06 17.05 -2.37
C GLY A 678 -38.39 17.82 -3.51
N PHE A 679 -37.65 17.17 -4.41
CA PHE A 679 -36.94 17.81 -5.52
C PHE A 679 -37.14 17.12 -6.89
N GLY A 680 -38.37 16.70 -7.19
CA GLY A 680 -38.75 16.02 -8.43
C GLY A 680 -38.88 16.93 -9.65
N ASP A 681 -37.92 17.87 -9.87
CA ASP A 681 -37.85 18.75 -11.03
C ASP A 681 -36.88 18.18 -12.07
N TRP A 682 -37.26 18.23 -13.35
CA TRP A 682 -36.41 17.80 -14.46
C TRP A 682 -35.07 18.56 -14.53
N ARG A 683 -35.05 19.84 -14.11
CA ARG A 683 -33.83 20.68 -14.07
C ARG A 683 -32.83 20.13 -13.08
N ILE A 684 -33.32 19.75 -11.89
CA ILE A 684 -32.49 19.15 -10.83
C ILE A 684 -31.99 17.77 -11.30
N SER A 685 -32.88 16.96 -11.90
CA SER A 685 -32.51 15.65 -12.47
C SER A 685 -31.45 15.78 -13.56
N THR A 686 -31.54 16.78 -14.45
CA THR A 686 -30.54 17.10 -15.46
C THR A 686 -29.19 17.43 -14.81
N ALA A 687 -29.22 18.27 -13.77
CA ALA A 687 -28.00 18.64 -13.04
C ALA A 687 -27.38 17.43 -12.32
N LEU A 688 -28.16 16.52 -11.77
CA LEU A 688 -27.65 15.29 -11.14
C LEU A 688 -27.02 14.33 -12.18
N ILE A 689 -27.58 14.22 -13.37
CA ILE A 689 -26.99 13.43 -14.47
C ILE A 689 -25.67 14.07 -14.93
N SER A 690 -25.63 15.40 -15.11
CA SER A 690 -24.38 16.10 -15.42
C SER A 690 -23.33 15.91 -14.30
N GLY A 691 -23.76 15.95 -13.04
CA GLY A 691 -22.93 15.71 -11.87
C GLY A 691 -22.43 14.28 -11.70
N PHE A 692 -22.94 13.33 -12.45
CA PHE A 692 -22.37 11.99 -12.58
C PHE A 692 -21.05 12.01 -13.35
N MET A 693 -20.90 12.93 -14.29
CA MET A 693 -19.66 13.14 -15.02
C MET A 693 -18.60 13.79 -14.12
N ALA A 694 -18.91 14.98 -13.64
CA ALA A 694 -18.09 15.79 -12.76
C ALA A 694 -19.01 16.47 -11.73
N LYS A 695 -18.73 16.29 -10.44
CA LYS A 695 -19.62 16.74 -9.37
C LYS A 695 -19.88 18.25 -9.38
N GLU A 696 -18.89 19.03 -9.72
CA GLU A 696 -18.95 20.48 -9.84
C GLU A 696 -19.95 20.95 -10.92
N SER A 697 -20.18 20.14 -11.94
CA SER A 697 -21.12 20.47 -13.02
C SER A 697 -22.59 20.59 -12.54
N VAL A 698 -22.91 20.05 -11.37
CA VAL A 698 -24.23 20.22 -10.76
C VAL A 698 -24.59 21.70 -10.59
N VAL A 699 -23.66 22.49 -10.04
CA VAL A 699 -23.88 23.92 -9.78
C VAL A 699 -24.00 24.70 -11.08
N SER A 700 -23.08 24.48 -12.01
CA SER A 700 -23.09 25.17 -13.32
C SER A 700 -24.39 24.88 -14.08
N THR A 701 -24.81 23.60 -14.14
CA THR A 701 -26.06 23.20 -14.80
C THR A 701 -27.28 23.84 -14.13
N LEU A 702 -27.35 23.85 -12.78
CA LEU A 702 -28.44 24.51 -12.07
C LEU A 702 -28.47 26.02 -12.35
N SER A 703 -27.32 26.68 -12.33
CA SER A 703 -27.23 28.11 -12.61
C SER A 703 -27.71 28.46 -14.03
N ILE A 704 -27.41 27.63 -15.02
CA ILE A 704 -27.87 27.81 -16.41
C ILE A 704 -29.38 27.57 -16.49
N LEU A 705 -29.90 26.47 -15.93
CA LEU A 705 -31.29 26.06 -16.11
C LEU A 705 -32.30 26.91 -15.29
N TYR A 706 -31.88 27.49 -14.17
CA TYR A 706 -32.72 28.37 -13.38
C TYR A 706 -32.50 29.86 -13.69
N GLY A 707 -31.35 30.21 -14.29
CA GLY A 707 -31.01 31.58 -14.66
C GLY A 707 -30.76 32.56 -13.52
N SER A 708 -31.41 32.35 -12.36
CA SER A 708 -31.22 33.14 -11.15
C SER A 708 -31.38 32.33 -9.86
N THR A 709 -30.73 32.77 -8.78
CA THR A 709 -30.88 32.18 -7.45
C THR A 709 -32.30 32.33 -6.88
N GLN A 710 -33.01 33.38 -7.27
CA GLN A 710 -34.41 33.59 -6.87
C GLN A 710 -35.36 32.56 -7.45
N SER A 711 -35.18 32.20 -8.74
CA SER A 711 -35.98 31.15 -9.39
C SER A 711 -35.73 29.78 -8.71
N LEU A 712 -34.52 29.50 -8.27
CA LEU A 712 -34.19 28.29 -7.54
C LEU A 712 -34.86 28.29 -6.14
N LEU A 713 -34.83 29.42 -5.43
CA LEU A 713 -35.49 29.56 -4.12
C LEU A 713 -37.01 29.41 -4.20
N MET A 714 -37.66 29.84 -5.30
CA MET A 714 -39.08 29.66 -5.51
C MET A 714 -39.46 28.20 -5.84
N SER A 715 -38.55 27.45 -6.45
CA SER A 715 -38.82 26.06 -6.87
C SER A 715 -38.47 25.02 -5.82
N LEU A 716 -37.58 25.35 -4.87
CA LEU A 716 -37.05 24.39 -3.90
C LEU A 716 -37.19 24.91 -2.46
N THR A 717 -37.86 24.14 -1.60
CA THR A 717 -37.98 24.46 -0.17
C THR A 717 -36.68 24.13 0.58
N THR A 718 -36.47 24.79 1.75
CA THR A 718 -35.27 24.52 2.57
C THR A 718 -35.12 23.05 2.99
N PRO A 719 -36.18 22.29 3.40
CA PRO A 719 -36.09 20.86 3.63
C PRO A 719 -35.68 20.06 2.38
N ALA A 720 -36.23 20.43 1.22
CA ALA A 720 -35.88 19.79 -0.05
C ALA A 720 -34.44 20.09 -0.48
N ALA A 721 -33.93 21.30 -0.21
CA ALA A 721 -32.53 21.66 -0.46
C ALA A 721 -31.56 20.84 0.40
N LEU A 722 -31.88 20.61 1.70
CA LEU A 722 -31.07 19.74 2.55
C LEU A 722 -31.12 18.29 2.11
N SER A 723 -32.31 17.80 1.71
CA SER A 723 -32.48 16.46 1.12
C SER A 723 -31.64 16.30 -0.14
N LEU A 724 -31.63 17.27 -1.03
CA LEU A 724 -30.79 17.29 -2.24
C LEU A 724 -29.29 17.33 -1.89
N LEU A 725 -28.88 18.08 -0.89
CA LEU A 725 -27.48 18.09 -0.43
C LEU A 725 -27.04 16.71 0.07
N ILE A 726 -27.88 16.00 0.82
CA ILE A 726 -27.60 14.65 1.30
C ILE A 726 -27.56 13.67 0.11
N PHE A 727 -28.46 13.83 -0.84
CA PHE A 727 -28.41 13.03 -2.07
C PHE A 727 -27.11 13.27 -2.83
N CYS A 728 -26.70 14.53 -3.04
CA CYS A 728 -25.43 14.88 -3.69
C CYS A 728 -24.19 14.39 -2.93
N LEU A 729 -24.28 14.30 -1.59
CA LEU A 729 -23.23 13.73 -0.76
C LEU A 729 -23.03 12.25 -1.03
N LEU A 730 -24.11 11.46 -1.08
CA LEU A 730 -24.07 9.99 -1.03
C LEU A 730 -24.23 9.31 -2.38
N TYR A 731 -24.83 9.98 -3.41
CA TYR A 731 -25.08 9.33 -4.68
C TYR A 731 -23.79 8.98 -5.41
N THR A 732 -23.91 8.16 -6.42
CA THR A 732 -22.80 7.54 -7.18
C THR A 732 -21.58 8.44 -7.36
N PRO A 733 -20.36 7.93 -7.23
CA PRO A 733 -19.14 8.70 -7.49
C PRO A 733 -19.06 9.14 -8.97
N CYS A 734 -18.16 10.06 -9.29
CA CYS A 734 -17.94 10.51 -10.66
C CYS A 734 -17.48 9.35 -11.57
N ILE A 735 -17.67 9.50 -12.89
CA ILE A 735 -17.35 8.46 -13.87
C ILE A 735 -15.88 8.00 -13.80
N ALA A 736 -14.96 8.92 -13.50
CA ALA A 736 -13.54 8.61 -13.30
C ALA A 736 -13.32 7.68 -12.10
N ALA A 737 -14.04 7.90 -11.00
CA ALA A 737 -13.96 7.03 -9.82
C ALA A 737 -14.57 5.65 -10.10
N ILE A 738 -15.65 5.57 -10.87
CA ILE A 738 -16.26 4.29 -11.30
C ILE A 738 -15.29 3.51 -12.20
N ALA A 739 -14.62 4.20 -13.13
CA ALA A 739 -13.60 3.58 -13.96
C ALA A 739 -12.43 3.03 -13.11
N ALA A 740 -12.00 3.75 -12.06
CA ALA A 740 -11.02 3.27 -11.11
C ALA A 740 -11.52 2.04 -10.34
N ILE A 741 -12.75 2.06 -9.81
CA ILE A 741 -13.37 0.93 -9.11
C ILE A 741 -13.48 -0.29 -10.04
N LYS A 742 -13.92 -0.11 -11.29
CA LYS A 742 -14.00 -1.18 -12.30
C LYS A 742 -12.65 -1.85 -12.52
N ARG A 743 -11.58 -1.08 -12.53
CA ARG A 743 -10.23 -1.58 -12.74
C ARG A 743 -9.70 -2.34 -11.51
N GLU A 744 -9.97 -1.83 -10.31
CA GLU A 744 -9.44 -2.42 -9.07
C GLU A 744 -10.24 -3.64 -8.59
N LEU A 745 -11.53 -3.71 -8.89
CA LEU A 745 -12.40 -4.80 -8.46
C LEU A 745 -12.94 -5.64 -9.60
N ASN A 746 -13.66 -5.11 -10.51
CA ASN A 746 -14.20 -5.55 -11.82
C ASN A 746 -15.49 -4.79 -12.15
N GLY A 747 -16.08 -5.06 -13.36
CA GLY A 747 -17.32 -4.39 -13.80
C GLY A 747 -18.54 -4.70 -12.94
N LYS A 748 -18.68 -5.91 -12.40
CA LYS A 748 -19.81 -6.28 -11.52
C LYS A 748 -19.83 -5.46 -10.24
N TRP A 749 -18.69 -5.32 -9.58
CA TRP A 749 -18.56 -4.50 -8.37
C TRP A 749 -18.77 -3.01 -8.64
N ALA A 750 -18.30 -2.49 -9.79
CA ALA A 750 -18.54 -1.10 -10.17
C ALA A 750 -20.05 -0.82 -10.31
N LEU A 751 -20.82 -1.72 -10.94
CA LEU A 751 -22.28 -1.60 -11.03
C LEU A 751 -22.95 -1.67 -9.64
N ILE A 752 -22.53 -2.61 -8.80
CA ILE A 752 -23.05 -2.74 -7.41
C ILE A 752 -22.83 -1.44 -6.63
N VAL A 753 -21.65 -0.81 -6.76
CA VAL A 753 -21.35 0.46 -6.08
C VAL A 753 -22.23 1.57 -6.63
N VAL A 754 -22.42 1.70 -7.96
CA VAL A 754 -23.26 2.74 -8.55
C VAL A 754 -24.71 2.62 -8.07
N PHE A 755 -25.33 1.47 -8.24
CA PHE A 755 -26.73 1.28 -7.85
C PHE A 755 -26.91 1.28 -6.33
N GLY A 756 -25.99 0.68 -5.59
CA GLY A 756 -26.05 0.63 -4.14
C GLY A 756 -25.94 2.02 -3.51
N GLN A 757 -25.02 2.87 -4.00
CA GLN A 757 -24.89 4.25 -3.50
C GLN A 757 -26.09 5.12 -3.90
N CYS A 758 -26.63 5.00 -5.11
CA CYS A 758 -27.86 5.68 -5.47
C CYS A 758 -29.03 5.30 -4.57
N LEU A 759 -29.16 4.02 -4.25
CA LEU A 759 -30.20 3.53 -3.34
C LEU A 759 -30.03 4.06 -1.92
N ILE A 760 -28.79 4.03 -1.39
CA ILE A 760 -28.47 4.56 -0.06
C ILE A 760 -28.72 6.07 -0.01
N ALA A 761 -28.32 6.80 -1.05
CA ALA A 761 -28.55 8.22 -1.17
C ALA A 761 -30.05 8.54 -1.17
N TRP A 762 -30.83 7.78 -1.92
CA TRP A 762 -32.27 7.95 -1.97
C TRP A 762 -32.93 7.69 -0.62
N LEU A 763 -32.60 6.57 0.04
CA LEU A 763 -33.13 6.22 1.36
C LEU A 763 -32.74 7.25 2.43
N ALA A 764 -31.48 7.66 2.48
CA ALA A 764 -31.00 8.64 3.43
C ALA A 764 -31.69 10.01 3.23
N SER A 765 -31.80 10.47 1.99
CA SER A 765 -32.52 11.71 1.64
C SER A 765 -34.00 11.64 1.97
N PHE A 766 -34.64 10.50 1.71
CA PHE A 766 -36.04 10.26 2.04
C PHE A 766 -36.28 10.39 3.57
N VAL A 767 -35.46 9.69 4.36
CA VAL A 767 -35.56 9.72 5.81
C VAL A 767 -35.38 11.15 6.34
N VAL A 768 -34.33 11.85 5.89
CA VAL A 768 -34.06 13.21 6.36
C VAL A 768 -35.15 14.18 5.92
N TYR A 769 -35.64 14.11 4.67
CA TYR A 769 -36.73 14.98 4.20
C TYR A 769 -37.97 14.83 5.06
N HIS A 770 -38.44 13.61 5.33
CA HIS A 770 -39.65 13.37 6.11
C HIS A 770 -39.46 13.68 7.60
N LEU A 771 -38.25 13.42 8.15
CA LEU A 771 -37.95 13.82 9.52
C LEU A 771 -38.03 15.34 9.73
N ILE A 772 -37.50 16.11 8.76
CA ILE A 772 -37.57 17.58 8.84
C ILE A 772 -39.02 18.05 8.69
N LEU A 773 -39.81 17.47 7.78
CA LEU A 773 -41.23 17.81 7.65
C LEU A 773 -42.07 17.47 8.90
N LEU A 774 -41.63 16.52 9.74
CA LEU A 774 -42.30 16.23 11.02
C LEU A 774 -41.91 17.20 12.13
N VAL A 775 -40.77 17.87 12.02
CA VAL A 775 -40.25 18.79 13.04
C VAL A 775 -40.65 20.26 12.74
N PHE A 776 -40.78 20.59 11.46
CA PHE A 776 -41.20 21.89 10.95
C PHE A 776 -42.57 21.84 10.30
#